data_d56bb150e8cc301386e827277b211b2c
#
_entry.id   d56bb150e8cc301386e827277b211b2c
#
_cell.length_a   1.000
_cell.length_b   1.000
_cell.length_c   1.000
_cell.angle_alpha   90.00
_cell.angle_beta   90.00
_cell.angle_gamma   90.00
#
_symmetry.space_group_name_H-M   'P 1'
#
loop_
_entity.id
_entity.type
_entity.pdbx_description
1 polymer ?
#
loop_
_entity_poly.entity_id
_entity_poly.type
_entity_poly.pdbx_seq_one_letter_code
_entity_poly.pdbx_strand_id
1 'polypeptide(L)'
;VSAPRRADAGGTARGQQPGQDDEPDLFDSWRAESVSSAPPASLPTQPSPSAAEHLSPAFPARAAWGTAGNLRAWQAAALETYGERNPKDFLAVATPGAGKTTFALRVATELLARRIVTRIAVVAPTEHLKTQWADAAARVGIAIDPTFRNAQQRHGSHFNGVALTYAQVGANPDLHRSRTRSAPTLVILDEVHHAGDALTWGDGVRHAFEHAERRLSLTGTPFRSDTAPIPFIAYEPDADGVRRSSADYTYGYGDALRDGVVRPVMFLAYSGQMRWRTSAGDEVSARLGEPLTKDMIGQAWRTALAPDGEWIPAVLKAADTRLTQVRRTVPDAGGLVIATDQTVARAYAAQLRAITGEPAVVVLSDDAGASGRIEEFGAGRQRWMVAVRMVSEGVDVPRLAVGVYATATATPLFFAQAVGRFVRARRRGETASIFLPSVPVLLNLAGELELERDHALDRPSKDGPEGEMLDDAALAEANREEKASDDLDGPGFQALEAQASFDHVLFDGGQFGTGGDIGGEVESDFLAIPGLMETDEMASALRDRQAVHLRAGHGRAAAAVPGEPGWAGSDVVDHRELTRLRKELNQLVSAWARRSSTPHGVVHSRLRQHSGGPEVPLANAEQLTSRIAQVRNWFVGRT
;
A
#
# COMPACT_ATOMS: atom_id res chain seq x y z
N VAL A 1 -32.50 76.03 -14.10
CA VAL A 1 -33.12 76.87 -13.10
C VAL A 1 -32.60 76.49 -11.73
N SER A 2 -31.79 77.39 -11.21
CA SER A 2 -31.61 77.80 -9.81
C SER A 2 -31.08 76.81 -8.76
N ALA A 3 -29.85 77.03 -8.44
CA ALA A 3 -29.36 76.98 -7.04
C ALA A 3 -29.92 78.18 -6.23
N PRO A 4 -29.84 78.20 -4.90
CA PRO A 4 -28.67 78.74 -4.23
C PRO A 4 -28.31 78.15 -2.85
N ARG A 5 -27.00 78.19 -2.53
CA ARG A 5 -26.28 79.00 -1.53
C ARG A 5 -26.43 78.69 -0.03
N ARG A 6 -25.23 78.30 0.51
CA ARG A 6 -24.43 78.93 1.61
C ARG A 6 -24.87 78.73 3.06
N ALA A 7 -23.93 78.25 3.90
CA ALA A 7 -23.13 79.13 4.77
C ALA A 7 -22.06 78.38 5.55
N ASP A 8 -20.92 79.03 5.70
CA ASP A 8 -19.68 78.77 6.41
C ASP A 8 -19.84 78.52 7.92
N ALA A 9 -18.94 77.70 8.46
CA ALA A 9 -18.15 78.13 9.63
C ALA A 9 -16.96 77.18 9.86
N GLY A 10 -15.80 77.76 9.95
CA GLY A 10 -14.51 77.12 10.06
C GLY A 10 -14.20 76.58 11.45
N GLY A 11 -13.16 75.76 11.49
CA GLY A 11 -12.55 75.26 12.70
C GLY A 11 -11.34 74.38 12.33
N THR A 12 -10.15 74.98 12.37
CA THR A 12 -8.86 74.33 12.25
C THR A 12 -8.64 73.33 13.37
N ALA A 13 -8.34 72.07 13.03
CA ALA A 13 -7.64 71.18 13.93
C ALA A 13 -6.70 70.27 13.12
N ARG A 14 -5.46 70.25 13.57
CA ARG A 14 -4.28 69.56 13.03
C ARG A 14 -4.52 68.07 12.80
N GLY A 15 -3.89 67.58 11.72
CA GLY A 15 -3.84 66.18 11.37
C GLY A 15 -3.22 65.30 12.47
N GLN A 16 -3.90 64.22 12.71
CA GLN A 16 -3.34 62.96 13.16
C GLN A 16 -3.50 61.98 12.00
N GLN A 17 -2.37 61.45 11.55
CA GLN A 17 -2.33 60.28 10.70
C GLN A 17 -3.05 59.13 11.44
N PRO A 18 -3.90 58.35 10.79
CA PRO A 18 -4.42 57.12 11.37
C PRO A 18 -3.24 56.18 11.56
N GLY A 19 -3.13 55.64 12.77
CA GLY A 19 -2.24 54.54 13.10
C GLY A 19 -2.45 53.36 12.16
N GLN A 20 -1.38 52.70 11.84
CA GLN A 20 -1.42 51.36 11.31
C GLN A 20 -2.33 50.53 12.22
N ASP A 21 -3.44 50.06 11.66
CA ASP A 21 -4.22 49.01 12.26
C ASP A 21 -3.30 47.80 12.34
N ASP A 22 -2.95 47.41 13.56
CA ASP A 22 -2.34 46.14 13.87
C ASP A 22 -3.33 45.06 13.42
N GLU A 23 -3.15 44.53 12.23
CA GLU A 23 -3.75 43.25 11.88
C GLU A 23 -3.24 42.25 12.92
N PRO A 24 -4.13 41.54 13.64
CA PRO A 24 -3.69 40.56 14.62
C PRO A 24 -2.88 39.49 13.90
N ASP A 25 -1.65 39.29 14.41
CA ASP A 25 -0.72 38.30 13.86
C ASP A 25 -1.44 36.94 13.71
N LEU A 26 -1.36 36.37 12.51
CA LEU A 26 -1.90 35.06 12.19
C LEU A 26 -1.52 34.02 13.28
N PHE A 27 -0.39 34.21 13.88
CA PHE A 27 0.23 33.40 14.92
C PHE A 27 -0.51 33.36 16.25
N ASP A 28 -0.98 34.51 16.74
CA ASP A 28 -1.59 34.57 18.06
C ASP A 28 -2.95 33.85 18.11
N SER A 29 -3.69 33.83 17.00
CA SER A 29 -4.96 33.09 16.93
C SER A 29 -4.77 31.58 16.87
N TRP A 30 -3.63 31.11 16.33
CA TRP A 30 -3.31 29.69 16.25
C TRP A 30 -2.79 29.13 17.58
N ARG A 31 -2.11 29.95 18.38
CA ARG A 31 -1.61 29.57 19.69
C ARG A 31 -2.69 29.57 20.78
N ALA A 32 -3.63 30.52 20.72
CA ALA A 32 -4.64 30.69 21.77
C ALA A 32 -5.63 29.50 21.84
N GLU A 33 -5.88 28.79 20.72
CA GLU A 33 -6.81 27.67 20.70
C GLU A 33 -6.17 26.31 21.05
N SER A 34 -4.83 26.21 21.05
CA SER A 34 -4.12 24.96 21.37
C SER A 34 -3.89 24.72 22.88
N VAL A 35 -4.17 25.67 23.75
CA VAL A 35 -3.84 25.64 25.20
C VAL A 35 -5.08 25.74 26.11
N SER A 36 -6.27 25.42 25.68
CA SER A 36 -7.44 25.40 26.58
C SER A 36 -7.56 24.07 27.30
N SER A 37 -6.98 23.96 28.48
CA SER A 37 -7.24 22.91 29.47
C SER A 37 -8.46 23.30 30.32
N ALA A 38 -9.66 23.03 29.82
CA ALA A 38 -10.87 23.03 30.64
C ALA A 38 -11.31 21.59 30.92
N PRO A 39 -11.76 21.24 32.13
CA PRO A 39 -12.24 19.90 32.43
C PRO A 39 -13.51 19.57 31.65
N PRO A 40 -13.74 18.31 31.27
CA PRO A 40 -14.83 17.93 30.41
C PRO A 40 -16.19 18.16 31.07
N ALA A 41 -17.06 18.89 30.41
CA ALA A 41 -18.47 18.94 30.75
C ALA A 41 -19.09 17.56 30.47
N SER A 42 -19.97 17.13 31.36
CA SER A 42 -20.70 15.87 31.30
C SER A 42 -21.35 15.63 29.93
N LEU A 43 -21.01 14.50 29.32
CA LEU A 43 -21.47 14.06 28.00
C LEU A 43 -22.99 13.81 27.98
N PRO A 44 -23.72 14.26 26.96
CA PRO A 44 -25.08 13.80 26.73
C PRO A 44 -25.08 12.37 26.16
N THR A 45 -26.14 11.67 26.48
CA THR A 45 -26.46 10.27 26.18
C THR A 45 -26.31 9.93 24.70
N GLN A 46 -25.67 8.83 24.42
CA GLN A 46 -25.21 8.20 23.20
C GLN A 46 -25.99 8.48 21.90
N PRO A 47 -25.34 8.98 20.86
CA PRO A 47 -25.67 8.73 19.47
C PRO A 47 -24.88 7.54 18.91
N SER A 48 -25.37 7.01 17.77
CA SER A 48 -24.80 5.88 17.01
C SER A 48 -23.28 5.91 16.83
N PRO A 49 -22.61 4.76 16.67
CA PRO A 49 -21.15 4.68 16.56
C PRO A 49 -20.61 5.61 15.49
N SER A 50 -19.79 6.55 15.91
CA SER A 50 -19.29 7.63 15.08
C SER A 50 -17.82 7.40 14.69
N ALA A 51 -17.36 8.04 13.62
CA ALA A 51 -15.94 7.98 13.23
C ALA A 51 -14.99 8.40 14.37
N ALA A 52 -15.47 9.19 15.36
CA ALA A 52 -14.70 9.55 16.55
C ALA A 52 -14.45 8.36 17.50
N GLU A 53 -15.30 7.33 17.49
CA GLU A 53 -15.10 6.09 18.26
C GLU A 53 -14.00 5.22 17.68
N HIS A 54 -13.65 5.44 16.42
CA HIS A 54 -12.56 4.75 15.72
C HIS A 54 -11.20 5.44 15.89
N LEU A 55 -11.11 6.57 16.57
CA LEU A 55 -9.86 7.23 16.90
C LEU A 55 -9.14 6.48 18.02
N SER A 56 -7.81 6.37 17.90
CA SER A 56 -6.98 5.69 18.90
C SER A 56 -7.23 6.22 20.32
N PRO A 57 -7.41 5.34 21.33
CA PRO A 57 -7.53 5.74 22.73
C PRO A 57 -6.30 6.45 23.31
N ALA A 58 -5.14 6.31 22.66
CA ALA A 58 -3.88 6.94 23.10
C ALA A 58 -3.89 8.47 23.04
N PHE A 59 -4.89 9.06 22.39
CA PHE A 59 -5.02 10.52 22.35
C PHE A 59 -5.93 11.04 23.46
N PRO A 60 -5.40 11.72 24.47
CA PRO A 60 -6.21 12.33 25.53
C PRO A 60 -7.14 13.43 24.99
N ALA A 61 -6.82 14.03 23.86
CA ALA A 61 -7.62 15.06 23.18
C ALA A 61 -8.12 14.52 21.82
N ARG A 62 -9.14 13.67 21.83
CA ARG A 62 -9.87 13.32 20.60
C ARG A 62 -10.59 14.53 20.06
N ALA A 63 -10.58 14.68 18.74
CA ALA A 63 -11.46 15.66 18.12
C ALA A 63 -12.89 15.43 18.61
N ALA A 64 -13.52 16.46 19.14
CA ALA A 64 -14.92 16.37 19.53
C ALA A 64 -15.74 16.05 18.28
N TRP A 65 -16.72 15.17 18.44
CA TRP A 65 -17.64 14.83 17.36
C TRP A 65 -18.25 16.07 16.74
N GLY A 66 -18.19 16.20 15.43
CA GLY A 66 -18.74 17.33 14.70
C GLY A 66 -17.88 18.59 14.68
N THR A 67 -16.71 18.61 15.31
CA THR A 67 -15.79 19.75 15.30
C THR A 67 -14.38 19.32 14.94
N ALA A 68 -13.62 20.16 14.21
CA ALA A 68 -12.16 20.03 14.05
C ALA A 68 -11.41 20.62 15.27
N GLY A 69 -12.06 20.74 16.44
CA GLY A 69 -11.54 21.43 17.61
C GLY A 69 -10.40 20.71 18.31
N ASN A 70 -10.48 19.38 18.46
CA ASN A 70 -9.46 18.61 19.18
C ASN A 70 -8.59 17.85 18.19
N LEU A 71 -7.41 18.38 17.90
CA LEU A 71 -6.42 17.77 17.01
C LEU A 71 -5.51 16.80 17.76
N ARG A 72 -5.04 15.78 17.07
CA ARG A 72 -3.91 14.97 17.52
C ARG A 72 -2.65 15.82 17.56
N ALA A 73 -1.67 15.44 18.37
CA ALA A 73 -0.43 16.20 18.51
C ALA A 73 0.24 16.52 17.15
N TRP A 74 0.37 15.53 16.29
CA TRP A 74 0.95 15.72 14.96
C TRP A 74 0.11 16.66 14.07
N GLN A 75 -1.22 16.61 14.18
CA GLN A 75 -2.12 17.48 13.40
C GLN A 75 -2.00 18.94 13.87
N ALA A 76 -1.85 19.14 15.17
CA ALA A 76 -1.62 20.45 15.74
C ALA A 76 -0.26 21.01 15.29
N ALA A 77 0.81 20.22 15.35
CA ALA A 77 2.14 20.62 14.89
C ALA A 77 2.19 20.88 13.38
N ALA A 78 1.52 20.04 12.57
CA ALA A 78 1.40 20.28 11.13
C ALA A 78 0.59 21.54 10.82
N LEU A 79 -0.44 21.84 11.61
CA LEU A 79 -1.24 23.06 11.48
C LEU A 79 -0.42 24.30 11.85
N GLU A 80 0.38 24.24 12.91
CA GLU A 80 1.31 25.29 13.30
C GLU A 80 2.32 25.55 12.17
N THR A 81 2.96 24.50 11.64
CA THR A 81 3.87 24.61 10.48
C THR A 81 3.18 25.23 9.26
N TYR A 82 1.93 24.84 8.99
CA TYR A 82 1.14 25.41 7.91
C TYR A 82 0.89 26.92 8.14
N GLY A 83 0.54 27.30 9.37
CA GLY A 83 0.29 28.69 9.75
C GLY A 83 1.54 29.57 9.65
N GLU A 84 2.68 29.08 10.15
CA GLU A 84 3.96 29.78 10.10
C GLU A 84 4.44 30.04 8.67
N ARG A 85 4.35 29.02 7.81
CA ARG A 85 4.82 29.13 6.43
C ARG A 85 3.83 29.83 5.51
N ASN A 86 2.55 29.84 5.86
CA ASN A 86 1.44 30.34 5.03
C ASN A 86 1.59 29.98 3.53
N PRO A 87 1.82 28.71 3.20
CA PRO A 87 2.26 28.29 1.88
C PRO A 87 1.12 28.28 0.87
N LYS A 88 1.44 28.46 -0.41
CA LYS A 88 0.49 28.20 -1.49
C LYS A 88 0.30 26.70 -1.70
N ASP A 89 1.39 25.93 -1.62
CA ASP A 89 1.44 24.48 -1.74
C ASP A 89 1.96 23.88 -0.43
N PHE A 90 1.29 22.86 0.07
CA PHE A 90 1.68 22.15 1.28
C PHE A 90 1.51 20.66 1.10
N LEU A 91 2.57 19.89 1.29
CA LEU A 91 2.55 18.43 1.29
C LEU A 91 2.59 17.90 2.72
N ALA A 92 1.50 17.24 3.13
CA ALA A 92 1.46 16.48 4.37
C ALA A 92 1.54 14.97 4.07
N VAL A 93 2.63 14.35 4.49
CA VAL A 93 2.82 12.90 4.47
C VAL A 93 2.42 12.36 5.83
N ALA A 94 1.40 11.51 5.89
CA ALA A 94 1.00 10.90 7.14
C ALA A 94 0.48 9.48 6.91
N THR A 95 0.96 8.54 7.72
CA THR A 95 0.63 7.11 7.59
C THR A 95 -0.88 6.87 7.48
N PRO A 96 -1.35 5.81 6.79
CA PRO A 96 -2.76 5.44 6.77
C PRO A 96 -3.33 5.34 8.20
N GLY A 97 -4.55 5.86 8.41
CA GLY A 97 -5.16 5.87 9.75
C GLY A 97 -4.74 7.02 10.66
N ALA A 98 -3.75 7.82 10.30
CA ALA A 98 -3.28 8.97 11.09
C ALA A 98 -4.32 10.10 11.21
N GLY A 99 -5.32 10.17 10.33
CA GLY A 99 -6.37 11.19 10.36
C GLY A 99 -6.09 12.41 9.47
N LYS A 100 -5.49 12.20 8.29
CA LYS A 100 -5.23 13.22 7.25
C LYS A 100 -6.44 14.10 6.96
N THR A 101 -7.63 13.47 6.83
CA THR A 101 -8.90 14.17 6.54
C THR A 101 -9.25 15.20 7.62
N THR A 102 -9.05 14.88 8.91
CA THR A 102 -9.31 15.80 10.01
C THR A 102 -8.39 17.02 9.96
N PHE A 103 -7.09 16.78 9.70
CA PHE A 103 -6.12 17.85 9.50
C PHE A 103 -6.53 18.79 8.35
N ALA A 104 -6.82 18.21 7.18
CA ALA A 104 -7.20 19.00 6.00
C ALA A 104 -8.49 19.79 6.19
N LEU A 105 -9.49 19.22 6.87
CA LEU A 105 -10.73 19.91 7.19
C LEU A 105 -10.51 21.03 8.22
N ARG A 106 -9.57 20.87 9.14
CA ARG A 106 -9.18 21.96 10.05
C ARG A 106 -8.55 23.11 9.27
N VAL A 107 -7.57 22.84 8.39
CA VAL A 107 -7.00 23.86 7.49
C VAL A 107 -8.10 24.54 6.67
N ALA A 108 -9.02 23.78 6.10
CA ALA A 108 -10.15 24.32 5.33
C ALA A 108 -11.02 25.26 6.17
N THR A 109 -11.35 24.87 7.40
CA THR A 109 -12.16 25.67 8.33
C THR A 109 -11.49 27.00 8.64
N GLU A 110 -10.18 26.99 8.94
CA GLU A 110 -9.40 28.19 9.24
C GLU A 110 -9.36 29.16 8.03
N LEU A 111 -9.06 28.62 6.84
CA LEU A 111 -8.96 29.41 5.62
C LEU A 111 -10.32 30.04 5.22
N LEU A 112 -11.43 29.30 5.41
CA LEU A 112 -12.80 29.81 5.18
C LEU A 112 -13.17 30.88 6.20
N ALA A 113 -12.90 30.66 7.48
CA ALA A 113 -13.19 31.60 8.56
C ALA A 113 -12.48 32.94 8.36
N ARG A 114 -11.23 32.90 7.91
CA ARG A 114 -10.42 34.09 7.58
C ARG A 114 -10.70 34.66 6.19
N ARG A 115 -11.57 34.06 5.42
CA ARG A 115 -11.91 34.45 4.04
C ARG A 115 -10.72 34.47 3.08
N ILE A 116 -9.63 33.72 3.39
CA ILE A 116 -8.51 33.51 2.47
C ILE A 116 -9.00 32.73 1.26
N VAL A 117 -9.89 31.76 1.50
CA VAL A 117 -10.60 31.04 0.44
C VAL A 117 -12.10 31.16 0.66
N THR A 118 -12.84 31.04 -0.44
CA THR A 118 -14.31 31.06 -0.42
C THR A 118 -14.91 29.78 -0.96
N ARG A 119 -14.05 28.92 -1.54
CA ARG A 119 -14.46 27.64 -2.14
C ARG A 119 -13.46 26.54 -1.81
N ILE A 120 -13.96 25.31 -1.82
CA ILE A 120 -13.16 24.10 -1.64
C ILE A 120 -13.36 23.17 -2.84
N ALA A 121 -12.30 22.57 -3.33
CA ALA A 121 -12.33 21.45 -4.27
C ALA A 121 -11.53 20.31 -3.65
N VAL A 122 -12.19 19.19 -3.35
CA VAL A 122 -11.51 17.95 -2.93
C VAL A 122 -11.34 17.06 -4.14
N VAL A 123 -10.15 16.55 -4.38
CA VAL A 123 -9.86 15.57 -5.44
C VAL A 123 -9.43 14.28 -4.78
N ALA A 124 -10.14 13.20 -5.05
CA ALA A 124 -9.92 11.90 -4.45
C ALA A 124 -9.75 10.82 -5.54
N PRO A 125 -9.12 9.68 -5.25
CA PRO A 125 -8.93 8.60 -6.23
C PRO A 125 -10.25 8.00 -6.75
N THR A 126 -11.25 7.81 -5.87
CA THR A 126 -12.46 7.04 -6.19
C THR A 126 -13.75 7.79 -5.88
N GLU A 127 -14.86 7.38 -6.53
CA GLU A 127 -16.20 7.92 -6.27
C GLU A 127 -16.66 7.71 -4.83
N HIS A 128 -16.30 6.58 -4.21
CA HIS A 128 -16.65 6.30 -2.82
C HIS A 128 -15.98 7.30 -1.85
N LEU A 129 -14.73 7.65 -2.09
CA LEU A 129 -14.02 8.64 -1.27
C LEU A 129 -14.62 10.04 -1.39
N LYS A 130 -15.22 10.41 -2.52
CA LYS A 130 -15.94 11.69 -2.65
C LYS A 130 -17.05 11.81 -1.62
N THR A 131 -17.83 10.73 -1.43
CA THR A 131 -18.93 10.70 -0.43
C THR A 131 -18.38 10.76 0.97
N GLN A 132 -17.33 9.98 1.29
CA GLN A 132 -16.68 10.02 2.61
C GLN A 132 -16.15 11.42 2.95
N TRP A 133 -15.54 12.12 1.97
CA TRP A 133 -15.07 13.50 2.15
C TRP A 133 -16.21 14.47 2.40
N ALA A 134 -17.32 14.34 1.66
CA ALA A 134 -18.50 15.19 1.85
C ALA A 134 -19.12 14.98 3.24
N ASP A 135 -19.24 13.72 3.69
CA ASP A 135 -19.74 13.38 5.02
C ASP A 135 -18.83 13.90 6.14
N ALA A 136 -17.52 13.75 5.98
CA ALA A 136 -16.56 14.29 6.93
C ALA A 136 -16.62 15.83 6.99
N ALA A 137 -16.72 16.52 5.85
CA ALA A 137 -16.83 17.95 5.76
C ALA A 137 -18.13 18.48 6.40
N ALA A 138 -19.25 17.79 6.17
CA ALA A 138 -20.55 18.16 6.77
C ALA A 138 -20.49 18.16 8.30
N ARG A 139 -19.72 17.26 8.91
CA ARG A 139 -19.55 17.19 10.37
C ARG A 139 -18.86 18.42 10.96
N VAL A 140 -18.08 19.14 10.17
CA VAL A 140 -17.41 20.38 10.58
C VAL A 140 -18.08 21.63 10.00
N GLY A 141 -19.31 21.49 9.45
CA GLY A 141 -20.10 22.58 8.92
C GLY A 141 -19.74 23.04 7.51
N ILE A 142 -18.95 22.25 6.77
CA ILE A 142 -18.57 22.53 5.39
C ILE A 142 -19.43 21.67 4.45
N ALA A 143 -20.23 22.31 3.60
CA ALA A 143 -21.07 21.62 2.62
C ALA A 143 -20.32 21.38 1.31
N ILE A 144 -20.01 20.11 0.99
CA ILE A 144 -19.34 19.69 -0.25
C ILE A 144 -20.31 18.83 -1.08
N ASP A 145 -20.41 19.11 -2.37
CA ASP A 145 -21.23 18.33 -3.31
C ASP A 145 -20.43 17.11 -3.83
N PRO A 146 -20.75 15.88 -3.40
CA PRO A 146 -20.09 14.66 -3.88
C PRO A 146 -20.65 14.19 -5.24
N THR A 147 -21.81 14.70 -5.64
CA THR A 147 -22.53 14.25 -6.86
C THR A 147 -22.21 15.11 -8.07
N PHE A 148 -21.38 16.14 -7.91
CA PHE A 148 -21.01 17.03 -8.99
C PHE A 148 -20.42 16.28 -10.19
N ARG A 149 -20.94 16.62 -11.38
CA ARG A 149 -20.46 16.11 -12.68
C ARG A 149 -20.03 17.26 -13.57
N ASN A 150 -19.04 17.04 -14.43
CA ASN A 150 -18.51 18.05 -15.35
C ASN A 150 -19.60 18.70 -16.25
N ALA A 151 -20.62 17.94 -16.64
CA ALA A 151 -21.74 18.44 -17.42
C ALA A 151 -22.56 19.55 -16.73
N GLN A 152 -22.54 19.60 -15.40
CA GLN A 152 -23.31 20.61 -14.62
C GLN A 152 -22.62 21.98 -14.61
N GLN A 153 -21.30 22.06 -14.89
CA GLN A 153 -20.47 23.26 -14.89
C GLN A 153 -20.42 24.02 -13.56
N ARG A 154 -21.55 24.15 -12.84
CA ARG A 154 -21.67 24.82 -11.54
C ARG A 154 -22.35 23.92 -10.52
N HIS A 155 -21.91 24.01 -9.28
CA HIS A 155 -22.56 23.38 -8.12
C HIS A 155 -23.63 24.30 -7.54
N GLY A 156 -24.56 23.77 -6.75
CA GLY A 156 -25.59 24.55 -6.06
C GLY A 156 -24.99 25.60 -5.11
N SER A 157 -25.64 26.74 -4.99
CA SER A 157 -25.15 27.89 -4.20
C SER A 157 -25.03 27.61 -2.68
N HIS A 158 -25.68 26.55 -2.21
CA HIS A 158 -25.62 26.11 -0.80
C HIS A 158 -24.39 25.30 -0.47
N PHE A 159 -23.59 24.85 -1.47
CA PHE A 159 -22.35 24.15 -1.24
C PHE A 159 -21.17 25.11 -1.19
N ASN A 160 -20.24 24.87 -0.24
CA ASN A 160 -18.95 25.54 -0.18
C ASN A 160 -17.98 25.04 -1.26
N GLY A 161 -18.26 23.86 -1.86
CA GLY A 161 -17.36 23.28 -2.84
C GLY A 161 -17.86 21.97 -3.43
N VAL A 162 -16.94 21.24 -4.05
CA VAL A 162 -17.21 19.97 -4.74
C VAL A 162 -16.17 18.91 -4.38
N ALA A 163 -16.58 17.64 -4.40
CA ALA A 163 -15.68 16.51 -4.42
C ALA A 163 -15.60 15.92 -5.85
N LEU A 164 -14.40 15.66 -6.32
CA LEU A 164 -14.04 15.24 -7.68
C LEU A 164 -13.18 13.98 -7.64
N THR A 165 -13.14 13.24 -8.73
CA THR A 165 -12.07 12.24 -8.94
C THR A 165 -10.96 12.80 -9.82
N TYR A 166 -9.75 12.21 -9.74
CA TYR A 166 -8.64 12.55 -10.63
C TYR A 166 -9.02 12.35 -12.11
N ALA A 167 -9.70 11.25 -12.41
CA ALA A 167 -10.24 10.98 -13.76
C ALA A 167 -11.22 12.07 -14.23
N GLN A 168 -12.10 12.55 -13.35
CA GLN A 168 -13.05 13.62 -13.65
C GLN A 168 -12.34 14.95 -13.94
N VAL A 169 -11.27 15.27 -13.21
CA VAL A 169 -10.44 16.45 -13.44
C VAL A 169 -9.69 16.31 -14.77
N GLY A 170 -9.06 15.16 -15.03
CA GLY A 170 -8.33 14.89 -16.27
C GLY A 170 -9.21 14.91 -17.51
N ALA A 171 -10.48 14.51 -17.40
CA ALA A 171 -11.43 14.53 -18.51
C ALA A 171 -11.85 15.96 -18.94
N ASN A 172 -11.82 16.95 -18.06
CA ASN A 172 -12.13 18.35 -18.40
C ASN A 172 -11.36 19.35 -17.51
N PRO A 173 -10.05 19.48 -17.68
CA PRO A 173 -9.22 20.33 -16.84
C PRO A 173 -9.56 21.83 -17.00
N ASP A 174 -10.00 22.28 -18.18
CA ASP A 174 -10.37 23.69 -18.44
C ASP A 174 -11.59 24.15 -17.61
N LEU A 175 -12.56 23.27 -17.42
CA LEU A 175 -13.69 23.54 -16.54
C LEU A 175 -13.21 23.85 -15.13
N HIS A 176 -12.35 23.00 -14.58
CA HIS A 176 -11.85 23.15 -13.21
C HIS A 176 -10.91 24.35 -13.10
N ARG A 177 -10.11 24.65 -14.13
CA ARG A 177 -9.31 25.88 -14.21
C ARG A 177 -10.19 27.14 -14.17
N SER A 178 -11.27 27.15 -14.94
CA SER A 178 -12.22 28.27 -14.93
C SER A 178 -12.86 28.44 -13.55
N ARG A 179 -13.20 27.35 -12.87
CA ARG A 179 -13.78 27.36 -11.52
C ARG A 179 -12.82 27.93 -10.48
N THR A 180 -11.57 27.50 -10.48
CA THR A 180 -10.52 28.00 -9.53
C THR A 180 -10.15 29.46 -9.78
N ARG A 181 -10.23 29.92 -11.04
CA ARG A 181 -10.02 31.34 -11.38
C ARG A 181 -11.17 32.24 -10.97
N SER A 182 -12.38 31.69 -10.89
CA SER A 182 -13.59 32.49 -10.59
C SER A 182 -13.75 32.85 -9.13
N ALA A 183 -13.03 32.21 -8.21
CA ALA A 183 -13.04 32.51 -6.77
C ALA A 183 -11.81 31.91 -6.07
N PRO A 184 -11.32 32.54 -4.99
CA PRO A 184 -10.25 31.99 -4.16
C PRO A 184 -10.64 30.60 -3.66
N THR A 185 -9.87 29.57 -4.06
CA THR A 185 -10.21 28.17 -3.85
C THR A 185 -9.08 27.45 -3.12
N LEU A 186 -9.41 26.70 -2.07
CA LEU A 186 -8.55 25.64 -1.52
C LEU A 186 -8.78 24.38 -2.33
N VAL A 187 -7.71 23.80 -2.85
CA VAL A 187 -7.72 22.47 -3.47
C VAL A 187 -7.06 21.48 -2.52
N ILE A 188 -7.79 20.46 -2.14
CA ILE A 188 -7.29 19.32 -1.34
C ILE A 188 -7.10 18.15 -2.30
N LEU A 189 -5.86 17.70 -2.45
CA LEU A 189 -5.47 16.56 -3.29
C LEU A 189 -5.23 15.35 -2.38
N ASP A 190 -6.24 14.49 -2.26
CA ASP A 190 -6.14 13.29 -1.40
C ASP A 190 -5.46 12.16 -2.16
N GLU A 191 -4.51 11.48 -1.48
CA GLU A 191 -3.63 10.46 -2.06
C GLU A 191 -3.03 10.96 -3.39
N VAL A 192 -2.31 12.10 -3.30
CA VAL A 192 -1.85 12.88 -4.46
C VAL A 192 -0.96 12.10 -5.45
N HIS A 193 -0.37 10.98 -5.04
CA HIS A 193 0.39 10.09 -5.91
C HIS A 193 -0.47 9.51 -7.06
N HIS A 194 -1.80 9.39 -6.88
CA HIS A 194 -2.72 9.01 -7.97
C HIS A 194 -2.93 10.08 -9.05
N ALA A 195 -2.50 11.30 -8.80
CA ALA A 195 -2.61 12.36 -9.81
C ALA A 195 -1.86 12.07 -11.12
N GLY A 196 -1.04 11.02 -11.13
CA GLY A 196 -0.23 10.66 -12.28
C GLY A 196 -0.45 9.26 -12.84
N ASP A 197 -1.46 8.53 -12.38
CA ASP A 197 -1.73 7.13 -12.81
C ASP A 197 -1.98 7.00 -14.32
N ALA A 198 -2.46 8.06 -14.98
CA ALA A 198 -2.38 8.19 -16.42
C ALA A 198 -1.49 9.39 -16.76
N LEU A 199 -0.56 9.27 -17.69
CA LEU A 199 0.36 10.33 -18.13
C LEU A 199 -0.34 11.68 -18.41
N THR A 200 -1.62 11.64 -18.77
CA THR A 200 -2.45 12.82 -19.05
C THR A 200 -3.09 13.44 -17.79
N TRP A 201 -3.24 12.69 -16.69
CA TRP A 201 -3.93 13.21 -15.49
C TRP A 201 -3.07 14.20 -14.71
N GLY A 202 -1.77 13.95 -14.61
CA GLY A 202 -0.84 14.85 -13.93
C GLY A 202 -0.84 16.26 -14.54
N ASP A 203 -0.75 16.34 -15.85
CA ASP A 203 -0.81 17.61 -16.57
C ASP A 203 -2.21 18.23 -16.48
N GLY A 204 -3.26 17.40 -16.55
CA GLY A 204 -4.64 17.86 -16.37
C GLY A 204 -4.90 18.46 -14.99
N VAL A 205 -4.42 17.82 -13.92
CA VAL A 205 -4.52 18.32 -12.53
C VAL A 205 -3.70 19.61 -12.36
N ARG A 206 -2.50 19.66 -12.91
CA ARG A 206 -1.66 20.87 -12.89
C ARG A 206 -2.37 22.03 -13.59
N HIS A 207 -2.87 21.81 -14.80
CA HIS A 207 -3.60 22.80 -15.58
C HIS A 207 -4.88 23.28 -14.86
N ALA A 208 -5.65 22.36 -14.29
CA ALA A 208 -6.91 22.66 -13.61
C ALA A 208 -6.71 23.57 -12.37
N PHE A 209 -5.63 23.34 -11.60
CA PHE A 209 -5.47 23.93 -10.28
C PHE A 209 -4.27 24.88 -10.12
N GLU A 210 -3.58 25.23 -11.20
CA GLU A 210 -2.47 26.20 -11.21
C GLU A 210 -2.85 27.53 -10.53
N HIS A 211 -4.09 27.98 -10.71
CA HIS A 211 -4.61 29.25 -10.19
C HIS A 211 -5.31 29.14 -8.84
N ALA A 212 -5.28 27.96 -8.21
CA ALA A 212 -5.83 27.82 -6.87
C ALA A 212 -5.12 28.76 -5.86
N GLU A 213 -5.88 29.30 -4.92
CA GLU A 213 -5.34 30.17 -3.87
C GLU A 213 -4.43 29.37 -2.94
N ARG A 214 -4.87 28.17 -2.55
CA ARG A 214 -4.13 27.21 -1.72
C ARG A 214 -4.28 25.80 -2.25
N ARG A 215 -3.23 25.00 -2.16
CA ARG A 215 -3.25 23.57 -2.48
C ARG A 215 -2.66 22.79 -1.32
N LEU A 216 -3.43 21.83 -0.82
CA LEU A 216 -3.06 20.92 0.25
C LEU A 216 -3.00 19.50 -0.33
N SER A 217 -1.81 18.97 -0.45
CA SER A 217 -1.56 17.60 -0.90
C SER A 217 -1.43 16.67 0.29
N LEU A 218 -2.17 15.57 0.28
CA LEU A 218 -2.18 14.54 1.31
C LEU A 218 -1.75 13.21 0.72
N THR A 219 -0.90 12.48 1.41
CA THR A 219 -0.57 11.11 1.04
C THR A 219 -0.14 10.30 2.26
N GLY A 220 -0.39 8.99 2.24
CA GLY A 220 0.18 8.05 3.20
C GLY A 220 1.52 7.50 2.74
N THR A 221 1.78 7.61 1.44
CA THR A 221 2.95 7.05 0.77
C THR A 221 3.33 8.01 -0.36
N PRO A 222 4.38 8.83 -0.19
CA PRO A 222 4.75 9.84 -1.18
C PRO A 222 5.52 9.27 -2.37
N PHE A 223 5.35 8.01 -2.71
CA PHE A 223 6.05 7.41 -3.84
C PHE A 223 5.11 6.95 -4.94
N ARG A 224 5.68 6.97 -6.13
CA ARG A 224 5.12 6.39 -7.34
C ARG A 224 6.11 5.36 -7.87
N SER A 225 5.63 4.45 -8.66
CA SER A 225 6.45 3.46 -9.37
C SER A 225 7.21 4.06 -10.55
N ASP A 226 6.70 5.19 -11.10
CA ASP A 226 7.34 5.90 -12.21
C ASP A 226 8.22 7.08 -11.74
N THR A 227 8.99 7.65 -12.66
CA THR A 227 9.87 8.80 -12.42
C THR A 227 9.20 10.14 -12.75
N ALA A 228 7.88 10.17 -13.03
CA ALA A 228 7.19 11.41 -13.37
C ALA A 228 6.91 12.25 -12.10
N PRO A 229 7.15 13.58 -12.12
CA PRO A 229 6.95 14.41 -10.95
C PRO A 229 5.46 14.51 -10.59
N ILE A 230 5.16 14.35 -9.30
CA ILE A 230 3.80 14.54 -8.75
C ILE A 230 3.45 16.03 -8.84
N PRO A 231 2.25 16.42 -9.34
CA PRO A 231 1.87 17.82 -9.45
C PRO A 231 1.93 18.57 -8.11
N PHE A 232 2.48 19.78 -8.12
CA PHE A 232 2.55 20.70 -6.98
C PHE A 232 3.41 20.22 -5.79
N ILE A 233 4.26 19.22 -6.00
CA ILE A 233 5.22 18.75 -4.99
C ILE A 233 6.61 19.28 -5.33
N ALA A 234 7.32 19.76 -4.31
CA ALA A 234 8.71 20.15 -4.41
C ALA A 234 9.62 18.92 -4.40
N TYR A 235 10.74 18.99 -5.14
CA TYR A 235 11.76 17.95 -5.19
C TYR A 235 13.11 18.56 -4.88
N GLU A 236 13.85 17.97 -3.95
CA GLU A 236 15.18 18.41 -3.54
C GLU A 236 16.19 17.28 -3.79
N PRO A 237 17.42 17.60 -4.23
CA PRO A 237 18.48 16.59 -4.40
C PRO A 237 18.93 16.10 -3.01
N ASP A 238 19.04 14.78 -2.85
CA ASP A 238 19.67 14.17 -1.69
C ASP A 238 21.21 14.22 -1.78
N ALA A 239 21.90 13.59 -0.80
CA ALA A 239 23.36 13.56 -0.75
C ALA A 239 24.00 12.87 -1.97
N ASP A 240 23.27 12.01 -2.66
CA ASP A 240 23.69 11.28 -3.86
C ASP A 240 23.28 12.02 -5.16
N GLY A 241 22.66 13.20 -5.04
CA GLY A 241 22.17 14.00 -6.15
C GLY A 241 20.83 13.53 -6.73
N VAL A 242 20.20 12.54 -6.12
CA VAL A 242 18.89 12.02 -6.52
C VAL A 242 17.80 12.96 -6.01
N ARG A 243 16.93 13.46 -6.91
CA ARG A 243 15.84 14.36 -6.54
C ARG A 243 14.71 13.57 -5.86
N ARG A 244 14.46 13.90 -4.58
CA ARG A 244 13.38 13.31 -3.77
C ARG A 244 12.29 14.33 -3.49
N SER A 245 11.06 13.85 -3.31
CA SER A 245 9.95 14.70 -2.87
C SER A 245 10.25 15.28 -1.49
N SER A 246 10.08 16.60 -1.35
CA SER A 246 10.24 17.31 -0.07
C SER A 246 8.86 17.55 0.53
N ALA A 247 8.58 16.91 1.66
CA ALA A 247 7.34 17.10 2.41
C ALA A 247 7.47 18.30 3.35
N ASP A 248 6.40 19.10 3.44
CA ASP A 248 6.35 20.19 4.43
C ASP A 248 6.17 19.66 5.85
N TYR A 249 5.47 18.53 5.97
CA TYR A 249 5.28 17.84 7.24
C TYR A 249 5.18 16.32 7.02
N THR A 250 5.93 15.57 7.80
CA THR A 250 5.94 14.10 7.77
C THR A 250 5.53 13.53 9.12
N TYR A 251 4.60 12.57 9.12
CA TYR A 251 4.20 11.77 10.26
C TYR A 251 4.18 10.29 9.86
N GLY A 252 5.32 9.65 10.04
CA GLY A 252 5.56 8.28 9.60
C GLY A 252 4.87 7.22 10.44
N TYR A 253 5.01 5.96 10.00
CA TYR A 253 4.45 4.81 10.73
C TYR A 253 5.10 4.64 12.11
N GLY A 254 6.42 4.82 12.22
CA GLY A 254 7.14 4.74 13.49
C GLY A 254 6.67 5.78 14.51
N ASP A 255 6.45 7.04 14.08
CA ASP A 255 5.89 8.09 14.93
C ASP A 255 4.48 7.74 15.39
N ALA A 256 3.64 7.31 14.44
CA ALA A 256 2.26 6.95 14.72
C ALA A 256 2.15 5.73 15.65
N LEU A 257 3.11 4.81 15.59
CA LEU A 257 3.20 3.65 16.48
C LEU A 257 3.58 4.08 17.90
N ARG A 258 4.61 4.95 18.05
CA ARG A 258 4.99 5.52 19.35
C ARG A 258 3.83 6.28 20.02
N ASP A 259 3.08 7.02 19.23
CA ASP A 259 1.94 7.78 19.71
C ASP A 259 0.69 6.90 19.96
N GLY A 260 0.74 5.60 19.62
CA GLY A 260 -0.39 4.68 19.71
C GLY A 260 -1.56 5.04 18.78
N VAL A 261 -1.29 5.76 17.70
CA VAL A 261 -2.29 6.15 16.68
C VAL A 261 -2.59 4.98 15.77
N VAL A 262 -1.57 4.19 15.47
CA VAL A 262 -1.64 2.95 14.72
C VAL A 262 -1.24 1.77 15.60
N ARG A 263 -1.64 0.57 15.22
CA ARG A 263 -1.26 -0.66 15.92
C ARG A 263 -0.08 -1.33 15.23
N PRO A 264 0.74 -2.09 15.99
CA PRO A 264 1.83 -2.85 15.43
C PRO A 264 1.32 -3.97 14.51
N VAL A 265 2.05 -4.22 13.43
CA VAL A 265 1.78 -5.27 12.46
C VAL A 265 2.86 -6.33 12.57
N MET A 266 2.45 -7.57 12.78
CA MET A 266 3.30 -8.75 12.77
C MET A 266 3.14 -9.46 11.43
N PHE A 267 4.24 -9.70 10.72
CA PHE A 267 4.22 -10.45 9.47
C PHE A 267 4.62 -11.91 9.72
N LEU A 268 3.77 -12.84 9.31
CA LEU A 268 4.04 -14.28 9.38
C LEU A 268 4.37 -14.77 7.97
N ALA A 269 5.62 -15.14 7.77
CA ALA A 269 6.13 -15.59 6.49
C ALA A 269 5.99 -17.12 6.36
N TYR A 270 5.45 -17.56 5.22
CA TYR A 270 5.25 -18.98 4.90
C TYR A 270 6.02 -19.35 3.65
N SER A 271 6.83 -20.37 3.76
CA SER A 271 7.60 -21.01 2.70
C SER A 271 6.91 -22.31 2.26
N GLY A 272 7.63 -23.20 1.60
CA GLY A 272 7.20 -24.55 1.26
C GLY A 272 7.77 -25.03 -0.06
N GLN A 273 7.63 -26.34 -0.32
CA GLN A 273 8.04 -26.94 -1.58
C GLN A 273 6.99 -26.68 -2.67
N MET A 274 7.43 -26.14 -3.80
CA MET A 274 6.61 -25.85 -4.98
C MET A 274 7.07 -26.73 -6.13
N ARG A 275 6.12 -27.30 -6.87
CA ARG A 275 6.38 -28.05 -8.09
C ARG A 275 5.48 -27.56 -9.21
N TRP A 276 6.08 -27.28 -10.34
CA TRP A 276 5.36 -26.79 -11.52
C TRP A 276 5.96 -27.35 -12.79
N ARG A 277 5.18 -27.32 -13.87
CA ARG A 277 5.66 -27.61 -15.22
C ARG A 277 5.90 -26.30 -15.95
N THR A 278 7.09 -26.14 -16.50
CA THR A 278 7.44 -24.96 -17.31
C THR A 278 6.78 -25.03 -18.70
N SER A 279 6.73 -23.92 -19.41
CA SER A 279 6.29 -23.87 -20.81
C SER A 279 7.17 -24.73 -21.75
N ALA A 280 8.38 -25.08 -21.34
CA ALA A 280 9.28 -25.97 -22.05
C ALA A 280 8.98 -27.46 -21.79
N GLY A 281 8.07 -27.79 -20.86
CA GLY A 281 7.66 -29.14 -20.50
C GLY A 281 8.41 -29.77 -19.34
N ASP A 282 9.46 -29.11 -18.80
CA ASP A 282 10.17 -29.60 -17.62
C ASP A 282 9.32 -29.46 -16.35
N GLU A 283 9.35 -30.50 -15.51
CA GLU A 283 8.86 -30.39 -14.15
C GLU A 283 10.00 -29.90 -13.24
N VAL A 284 9.77 -28.77 -12.60
CA VAL A 284 10.73 -28.10 -11.73
C VAL A 284 10.21 -28.10 -10.31
N SER A 285 11.08 -28.33 -9.35
CA SER A 285 10.80 -28.14 -7.93
C SER A 285 11.73 -27.12 -7.32
N ALA A 286 11.21 -26.29 -6.43
CA ALA A 286 11.99 -25.34 -5.63
C ALA A 286 11.27 -25.01 -4.33
N ARG A 287 12.02 -24.61 -3.30
CA ARG A 287 11.44 -24.08 -2.08
C ARG A 287 11.17 -22.58 -2.25
N LEU A 288 9.99 -22.13 -1.86
CA LEU A 288 9.65 -20.72 -1.85
C LEU A 288 10.54 -19.99 -0.82
N GLY A 289 11.20 -18.90 -1.26
CA GLY A 289 12.16 -18.16 -0.42
C GLY A 289 13.63 -18.56 -0.63
N GLU A 290 13.92 -19.62 -1.38
CA GLU A 290 15.29 -19.91 -1.78
C GLU A 290 15.81 -18.87 -2.79
N PRO A 291 17.15 -18.69 -2.90
CA PRO A 291 17.74 -17.84 -3.94
C PRO A 291 17.49 -18.42 -5.34
N LEU A 292 16.44 -17.96 -5.99
CA LEU A 292 16.02 -18.35 -7.33
C LEU A 292 16.24 -17.19 -8.32
N THR A 293 16.20 -17.49 -9.63
CA THR A 293 16.10 -16.45 -10.64
C THR A 293 14.72 -15.76 -10.56
N LYS A 294 14.62 -14.52 -11.04
CA LYS A 294 13.37 -13.73 -11.00
C LYS A 294 12.17 -14.48 -11.58
N ASP A 295 12.34 -15.11 -12.75
CA ASP A 295 11.30 -15.91 -13.39
C ASP A 295 10.87 -17.11 -12.56
N MET A 296 11.82 -17.80 -11.95
CA MET A 296 11.54 -18.96 -11.09
C MET A 296 10.86 -18.53 -9.78
N ILE A 297 11.22 -17.39 -9.20
CA ILE A 297 10.50 -16.80 -8.06
C ILE A 297 9.05 -16.56 -8.44
N GLY A 298 8.79 -15.94 -9.60
CA GLY A 298 7.43 -15.69 -10.08
C GLY A 298 6.63 -16.98 -10.30
N GLN A 299 7.24 -18.01 -10.88
CA GLN A 299 6.59 -19.32 -11.09
C GLN A 299 6.31 -20.04 -9.77
N ALA A 300 7.27 -20.10 -8.85
CA ALA A 300 7.09 -20.68 -7.52
C ALA A 300 5.98 -19.96 -6.73
N TRP A 301 5.98 -18.63 -6.80
CA TRP A 301 4.97 -17.81 -6.12
C TRP A 301 3.56 -18.04 -6.68
N ARG A 302 3.38 -18.06 -8.01
CA ARG A 302 2.10 -18.42 -8.63
C ARG A 302 1.65 -19.82 -8.23
N THR A 303 2.59 -20.78 -8.16
CA THR A 303 2.31 -22.15 -7.72
C THR A 303 1.80 -22.19 -6.28
N ALA A 304 2.41 -21.41 -5.36
CA ALA A 304 1.94 -21.28 -3.99
C ALA A 304 0.51 -20.73 -3.90
N LEU A 305 0.18 -19.75 -4.75
CA LEU A 305 -1.13 -19.10 -4.79
C LEU A 305 -2.19 -19.87 -5.58
N ALA A 306 -1.84 -20.99 -6.23
CA ALA A 306 -2.81 -21.80 -6.99
C ALA A 306 -3.88 -22.36 -6.05
N PRO A 307 -5.18 -22.13 -6.34
CA PRO A 307 -6.28 -22.60 -5.47
C PRO A 307 -6.32 -24.11 -5.28
N ASP A 308 -5.84 -24.87 -6.26
CA ASP A 308 -5.83 -26.34 -6.24
C ASP A 308 -4.62 -26.93 -5.47
N GLY A 309 -3.68 -26.07 -5.04
CA GLY A 309 -2.51 -26.45 -4.24
C GLY A 309 -2.83 -26.60 -2.75
N GLU A 310 -1.91 -27.18 -2.00
CA GLU A 310 -2.05 -27.35 -0.53
C GLU A 310 -1.56 -26.13 0.26
N TRP A 311 -0.74 -25.26 -0.36
CA TRP A 311 -0.13 -24.11 0.32
C TRP A 311 -1.17 -23.11 0.82
N ILE A 312 -2.05 -22.65 -0.07
CA ILE A 312 -3.03 -21.62 0.30
C ILE A 312 -4.08 -22.10 1.31
N PRO A 313 -4.67 -23.31 1.21
CA PRO A 313 -5.56 -23.81 2.25
C PRO A 313 -4.89 -23.93 3.61
N ALA A 314 -3.62 -24.32 3.66
CA ALA A 314 -2.86 -24.40 4.90
C ALA A 314 -2.64 -23.02 5.53
N VAL A 315 -2.26 -22.01 4.74
CA VAL A 315 -2.09 -20.63 5.21
C VAL A 315 -3.42 -20.01 5.63
N LEU A 316 -4.51 -20.24 4.91
CA LEU A 316 -5.85 -19.79 5.30
C LEU A 316 -6.29 -20.40 6.64
N LYS A 317 -5.98 -21.68 6.87
CA LYS A 317 -6.26 -22.36 8.15
C LYS A 317 -5.45 -21.77 9.30
N ALA A 318 -4.15 -21.51 9.09
CA ALA A 318 -3.29 -20.84 10.06
C ALA A 318 -3.80 -19.42 10.37
N ALA A 319 -4.20 -18.67 9.34
CA ALA A 319 -4.77 -17.33 9.49
C ALA A 319 -6.11 -17.36 10.24
N ASP A 320 -6.97 -18.35 10.02
CA ASP A 320 -8.22 -18.49 10.78
C ASP A 320 -7.97 -18.91 12.24
N THR A 321 -6.97 -19.74 12.49
CA THR A 321 -6.50 -20.06 13.85
C THR A 321 -6.05 -18.78 14.55
N ARG A 322 -5.28 -17.94 13.88
CA ARG A 322 -4.85 -16.63 14.40
C ARG A 322 -6.04 -15.71 14.65
N LEU A 323 -6.98 -15.60 13.71
CA LEU A 323 -8.19 -14.79 13.89
C LEU A 323 -9.02 -15.27 15.06
N THR A 324 -9.14 -16.58 15.25
CA THR A 324 -9.83 -17.17 16.41
C THR A 324 -9.15 -16.78 17.72
N GLN A 325 -7.81 -16.78 17.75
CA GLN A 325 -7.06 -16.32 18.93
C GLN A 325 -7.29 -14.83 19.22
N VAL A 326 -7.23 -13.97 18.18
CA VAL A 326 -7.50 -12.54 18.31
C VAL A 326 -8.93 -12.29 18.80
N ARG A 327 -9.91 -13.04 18.31
CA ARG A 327 -11.32 -12.90 18.70
C ARG A 327 -11.61 -13.27 20.16
N ARG A 328 -10.71 -13.92 20.86
CA ARG A 328 -10.85 -14.14 22.33
C ARG A 328 -10.79 -12.81 23.10
N THR A 329 -10.02 -11.83 22.61
CA THR A 329 -9.86 -10.51 23.24
C THR A 329 -10.60 -9.40 22.49
N VAL A 330 -10.81 -9.57 21.17
CA VAL A 330 -11.49 -8.64 20.27
C VAL A 330 -12.56 -9.41 19.48
N PRO A 331 -13.76 -9.65 20.06
CA PRO A 331 -14.75 -10.60 19.53
C PRO A 331 -15.27 -10.28 18.12
N ASP A 332 -15.19 -9.04 17.70
CA ASP A 332 -15.62 -8.56 16.38
C ASP A 332 -14.47 -8.45 15.36
N ALA A 333 -13.26 -8.85 15.71
CA ALA A 333 -12.12 -8.82 14.80
C ALA A 333 -12.45 -9.53 13.47
N GLY A 334 -12.03 -8.95 12.36
CA GLY A 334 -12.23 -9.47 11.01
C GLY A 334 -10.92 -9.82 10.34
N GLY A 335 -11.00 -10.72 9.35
CA GLY A 335 -9.91 -11.07 8.47
C GLY A 335 -10.17 -10.60 7.03
N LEU A 336 -9.10 -10.36 6.28
CA LEU A 336 -9.12 -10.01 4.87
C LEU A 336 -8.11 -10.85 4.10
N VAL A 337 -8.57 -11.50 3.04
CA VAL A 337 -7.72 -12.14 2.03
C VAL A 337 -7.66 -11.25 0.80
N ILE A 338 -6.46 -10.90 0.38
CA ILE A 338 -6.21 -10.12 -0.84
C ILE A 338 -5.86 -11.11 -1.96
N ALA A 339 -6.77 -11.30 -2.91
CA ALA A 339 -6.63 -12.24 -4.00
C ALA A 339 -6.11 -11.58 -5.29
N THR A 340 -5.55 -12.36 -6.19
CA THR A 340 -5.01 -11.89 -7.47
C THR A 340 -6.12 -11.45 -8.43
N ASP A 341 -7.16 -12.26 -8.57
CA ASP A 341 -8.28 -12.06 -9.49
C ASP A 341 -9.61 -12.56 -8.91
N GLN A 342 -10.69 -12.37 -9.63
CA GLN A 342 -12.05 -12.72 -9.21
C GLN A 342 -12.27 -14.24 -9.10
N THR A 343 -11.68 -15.03 -9.98
CA THR A 343 -11.81 -16.50 -9.97
C THR A 343 -11.13 -17.07 -8.74
N VAL A 344 -9.90 -16.64 -8.50
CA VAL A 344 -9.11 -16.99 -7.31
C VAL A 344 -9.80 -16.52 -6.02
N ALA A 345 -10.38 -15.32 -6.02
CA ALA A 345 -11.11 -14.80 -4.85
C ALA A 345 -12.31 -15.67 -4.48
N ARG A 346 -13.08 -16.15 -5.45
CA ARG A 346 -14.21 -17.06 -5.22
C ARG A 346 -13.74 -18.42 -4.72
N ALA A 347 -12.63 -18.93 -5.25
CA ALA A 347 -12.03 -20.20 -4.80
C ALA A 347 -11.56 -20.09 -3.34
N TYR A 348 -10.88 -19.02 -2.96
CA TYR A 348 -10.45 -18.79 -1.58
C TYR A 348 -11.64 -18.61 -0.62
N ALA A 349 -12.72 -17.96 -1.06
CA ALA A 349 -13.93 -17.86 -0.27
C ALA A 349 -14.59 -19.23 -0.03
N ALA A 350 -14.57 -20.12 -1.01
CA ALA A 350 -15.04 -21.49 -0.87
C ALA A 350 -14.17 -22.30 0.11
N GLN A 351 -12.84 -22.15 0.04
CA GLN A 351 -11.91 -22.79 0.97
C GLN A 351 -12.11 -22.27 2.40
N LEU A 352 -12.25 -20.95 2.60
CA LEU A 352 -12.56 -20.38 3.90
C LEU A 352 -13.86 -20.91 4.48
N ARG A 353 -14.91 -21.07 3.65
CA ARG A 353 -16.16 -21.69 4.07
C ARG A 353 -15.96 -23.15 4.52
N ALA A 354 -15.13 -23.90 3.82
CA ALA A 354 -14.81 -25.28 4.24
C ALA A 354 -14.03 -25.32 5.55
N ILE A 355 -13.12 -24.37 5.80
CA ILE A 355 -12.30 -24.28 7.01
C ILE A 355 -13.14 -23.81 8.20
N THR A 356 -13.97 -22.77 8.04
CA THR A 356 -14.64 -22.06 9.13
C THR A 356 -16.08 -22.49 9.36
N GLY A 357 -16.72 -23.11 8.36
CA GLY A 357 -18.17 -23.36 8.33
C GLY A 357 -19.02 -22.11 8.03
N GLU A 358 -18.43 -20.92 7.94
CA GLU A 358 -19.11 -19.64 7.69
C GLU A 358 -18.78 -19.11 6.28
N PRO A 359 -19.71 -18.46 5.56
CA PRO A 359 -19.40 -17.84 4.29
C PRO A 359 -18.51 -16.62 4.46
N ALA A 360 -17.49 -16.48 3.60
CA ALA A 360 -16.72 -15.26 3.48
C ALA A 360 -17.45 -14.23 2.61
N VAL A 361 -17.33 -12.94 2.94
CA VAL A 361 -17.85 -11.83 2.12
C VAL A 361 -16.90 -11.60 0.95
N VAL A 362 -17.38 -11.78 -0.28
CA VAL A 362 -16.58 -11.53 -1.48
C VAL A 362 -16.88 -10.14 -2.02
N VAL A 363 -15.81 -9.37 -2.25
CA VAL A 363 -15.87 -7.99 -2.77
C VAL A 363 -15.03 -7.91 -4.04
N LEU A 364 -15.70 -7.63 -5.15
CA LEU A 364 -15.08 -7.53 -6.48
C LEU A 364 -15.29 -6.13 -7.02
N SER A 365 -14.35 -5.66 -7.86
CA SER A 365 -14.34 -4.28 -8.40
C SER A 365 -15.59 -3.94 -9.20
N ASP A 366 -16.12 -4.92 -9.95
CA ASP A 366 -17.20 -4.72 -10.91
C ASP A 366 -18.60 -4.91 -10.31
N ASP A 367 -18.67 -5.35 -9.06
CA ASP A 367 -19.95 -5.62 -8.44
C ASP A 367 -20.65 -4.34 -8.04
N ALA A 368 -21.79 -4.06 -8.67
CA ALA A 368 -22.72 -3.06 -8.20
C ALA A 368 -23.10 -3.41 -6.74
N GLY A 369 -22.71 -2.56 -5.77
CA GLY A 369 -22.94 -2.82 -4.33
C GLY A 369 -21.72 -3.32 -3.56
N ALA A 370 -20.53 -3.35 -4.16
CA ALA A 370 -19.29 -3.66 -3.46
C ALA A 370 -19.09 -2.77 -2.22
N SER A 371 -19.29 -1.46 -2.34
CA SER A 371 -19.19 -0.50 -1.22
C SER A 371 -20.17 -0.82 -0.08
N GLY A 372 -21.42 -1.16 -0.40
CA GLY A 372 -22.40 -1.56 0.61
C GLY A 372 -22.02 -2.83 1.36
N ARG A 373 -21.45 -3.83 0.67
CA ARG A 373 -20.93 -5.06 1.33
C ARG A 373 -19.74 -4.78 2.23
N ILE A 374 -18.88 -3.83 1.85
CA ILE A 374 -17.76 -3.40 2.69
C ILE A 374 -18.26 -2.72 3.95
N GLU A 375 -19.25 -1.81 3.84
CA GLU A 375 -19.87 -1.13 4.96
C GLU A 375 -20.59 -2.12 5.89
N GLU A 376 -21.35 -3.05 5.33
CA GLU A 376 -22.01 -4.12 6.08
C GLU A 376 -20.99 -5.01 6.79
N PHE A 377 -19.91 -5.41 6.10
CA PHE A 377 -18.82 -6.13 6.75
C PHE A 377 -18.17 -5.29 7.84
N GLY A 378 -17.94 -4.00 7.62
CA GLY A 378 -17.36 -3.07 8.61
C GLY A 378 -18.16 -2.95 9.89
N ALA A 379 -19.50 -2.88 9.77
CA ALA A 379 -20.44 -2.80 10.88
C ALA A 379 -20.79 -4.17 11.48
N GLY A 380 -20.54 -5.26 10.76
CA GLY A 380 -20.94 -6.61 11.10
C GLY A 380 -19.94 -7.37 11.98
N ARG A 381 -20.17 -8.69 12.09
CA ARG A 381 -19.31 -9.64 12.81
C ARG A 381 -18.81 -10.80 11.97
N GLN A 382 -19.02 -10.75 10.66
CA GLN A 382 -18.55 -11.78 9.72
C GLN A 382 -17.03 -11.96 9.89
N ARG A 383 -16.56 -13.21 9.78
CA ARG A 383 -15.16 -13.53 10.06
C ARG A 383 -14.24 -13.03 8.96
N TRP A 384 -14.54 -13.34 7.69
CA TRP A 384 -13.64 -13.14 6.58
C TRP A 384 -14.27 -12.32 5.46
N MET A 385 -13.47 -11.46 4.89
CA MET A 385 -13.70 -10.81 3.60
C MET A 385 -12.59 -11.28 2.64
N VAL A 386 -12.96 -11.56 1.39
CA VAL A 386 -12.03 -11.83 0.30
C VAL A 386 -12.24 -10.76 -0.75
N ALA A 387 -11.16 -10.09 -1.13
CA ALA A 387 -11.25 -8.98 -2.09
C ALA A 387 -10.12 -9.03 -3.11
N VAL A 388 -10.44 -8.54 -4.30
CA VAL A 388 -9.48 -8.32 -5.39
C VAL A 388 -9.19 -6.83 -5.44
N ARG A 389 -7.95 -6.42 -5.55
CA ARG A 389 -7.42 -5.05 -5.80
C ARG A 389 -8.17 -3.85 -5.18
N MET A 390 -9.51 -3.83 -5.18
CA MET A 390 -10.34 -2.73 -4.63
C MET A 390 -10.03 -2.36 -3.19
N VAL A 391 -9.40 -3.26 -2.46
CA VAL A 391 -9.03 -3.03 -1.06
C VAL A 391 -7.83 -2.10 -0.94
N SER A 392 -7.12 -1.83 -2.03
CA SER A 392 -6.05 -0.83 -2.05
C SER A 392 -6.59 0.59 -1.86
N GLU A 393 -7.85 0.89 -2.25
CA GLU A 393 -8.39 2.24 -2.21
C GLU A 393 -9.79 2.31 -1.58
N GLY A 394 -9.98 3.22 -0.63
CA GLY A 394 -11.31 3.62 -0.14
C GLY A 394 -11.99 2.69 0.89
N VAL A 395 -11.42 1.52 1.20
CA VAL A 395 -12.00 0.60 2.21
C VAL A 395 -11.51 0.95 3.59
N ASP A 396 -12.38 1.50 4.41
CA ASP A 396 -12.11 1.73 5.83
C ASP A 396 -12.86 0.72 6.70
N VAL A 397 -12.18 -0.37 7.07
CA VAL A 397 -12.72 -1.40 7.97
C VAL A 397 -11.81 -1.55 9.20
N PRO A 398 -11.99 -0.73 10.24
CA PRO A 398 -11.08 -0.68 11.40
C PRO A 398 -10.98 -1.99 12.18
N ARG A 399 -11.94 -2.90 12.04
CA ARG A 399 -11.95 -4.20 12.71
C ARG A 399 -11.07 -5.28 12.06
N LEU A 400 -10.45 -5.00 10.90
CA LEU A 400 -9.51 -5.92 10.25
C LEU A 400 -8.28 -6.13 11.14
N ALA A 401 -8.03 -7.34 11.57
CA ALA A 401 -6.93 -7.69 12.48
C ALA A 401 -6.01 -8.78 11.92
N VAL A 402 -6.49 -9.58 10.96
CA VAL A 402 -5.71 -10.63 10.30
C VAL A 402 -5.80 -10.48 8.81
N GLY A 403 -4.66 -10.46 8.13
CA GLY A 403 -4.54 -10.36 6.68
C GLY A 403 -3.87 -11.58 6.06
N VAL A 404 -4.28 -11.95 4.85
CA VAL A 404 -3.56 -12.91 4.02
C VAL A 404 -3.23 -12.23 2.69
N TYR A 405 -1.94 -12.05 2.43
CA TYR A 405 -1.44 -11.47 1.19
C TYR A 405 -1.33 -12.57 0.14
N ALA A 406 -2.43 -12.86 -0.53
CA ALA A 406 -2.56 -13.95 -1.50
C ALA A 406 -2.65 -13.43 -2.95
N THR A 407 -1.75 -12.50 -3.28
CA THR A 407 -1.62 -11.92 -4.62
C THR A 407 -0.14 -11.90 -5.04
N ALA A 408 0.12 -11.97 -6.34
CA ALA A 408 1.47 -11.86 -6.89
C ALA A 408 1.93 -10.41 -7.15
N THR A 409 1.13 -9.42 -6.79
CA THR A 409 1.50 -8.01 -6.90
C THR A 409 2.55 -7.67 -5.85
N ALA A 410 3.69 -7.09 -6.25
CA ALA A 410 4.83 -6.79 -5.36
C ALA A 410 5.27 -5.33 -5.42
N THR A 411 4.42 -4.42 -5.91
CA THR A 411 4.77 -3.00 -5.94
C THR A 411 4.78 -2.41 -4.52
N PRO A 412 5.76 -1.57 -4.16
CA PRO A 412 5.83 -0.94 -2.84
C PRO A 412 4.55 -0.20 -2.47
N LEU A 413 3.95 0.50 -3.42
CA LEU A 413 2.70 1.24 -3.22
C LEU A 413 1.55 0.31 -2.85
N PHE A 414 1.31 -0.75 -3.66
CA PHE A 414 0.23 -1.70 -3.39
C PHE A 414 0.41 -2.40 -2.04
N PHE A 415 1.64 -2.82 -1.72
CA PHE A 415 1.96 -3.44 -0.44
C PHE A 415 1.66 -2.51 0.74
N ALA A 416 2.12 -1.26 0.67
CA ALA A 416 1.88 -0.26 1.72
C ALA A 416 0.38 0.07 1.88
N GLN A 417 -0.36 0.17 0.79
CA GLN A 417 -1.81 0.35 0.82
C GLN A 417 -2.53 -0.86 1.43
N ALA A 418 -2.15 -2.08 1.04
CA ALA A 418 -2.71 -3.31 1.57
C ALA A 418 -2.46 -3.43 3.09
N VAL A 419 -1.21 -3.24 3.54
CA VAL A 419 -0.84 -3.26 4.96
C VAL A 419 -1.51 -2.12 5.72
N GLY A 420 -1.63 -0.95 5.11
CA GLY A 420 -2.30 0.24 5.67
C GLY A 420 -3.75 0.00 6.11
N ARG A 421 -4.42 -1.06 5.61
CA ARG A 421 -5.76 -1.46 6.06
C ARG A 421 -5.76 -2.07 7.46
N PHE A 422 -4.63 -2.62 7.87
CA PHE A 422 -4.49 -3.32 9.14
C PHE A 422 -3.87 -2.47 10.26
N VAL A 423 -3.27 -1.32 9.95
CA VAL A 423 -2.57 -0.50 10.95
C VAL A 423 -3.50 0.30 11.87
N ARG A 424 -4.79 0.41 11.57
CA ARG A 424 -5.73 1.22 12.36
C ARG A 424 -6.03 0.59 13.71
N ALA A 425 -5.69 1.30 14.79
CA ALA A 425 -6.03 0.90 16.14
C ALA A 425 -7.41 1.46 16.53
N ARG A 426 -8.29 0.61 17.05
CA ARG A 426 -9.57 0.99 17.69
C ARG A 426 -9.41 1.12 19.19
N ARG A 427 -8.52 0.30 19.76
CA ARG A 427 -8.18 0.24 21.18
C ARG A 427 -6.68 0.20 21.33
N ARG A 428 -6.21 0.70 22.47
CA ARG A 428 -4.80 0.61 22.82
C ARG A 428 -4.38 -0.86 22.96
N GLY A 429 -3.17 -1.19 22.46
CA GLY A 429 -2.60 -2.52 22.50
C GLY A 429 -3.17 -3.50 21.47
N GLU A 430 -4.13 -3.11 20.59
CA GLU A 430 -4.53 -3.98 19.47
C GLU A 430 -3.32 -4.26 18.57
N THR A 431 -3.21 -5.51 18.10
CA THR A 431 -2.18 -5.96 17.18
C THR A 431 -2.81 -6.45 15.88
N ALA A 432 -2.09 -6.34 14.77
CA ALA A 432 -2.48 -6.96 13.52
C ALA A 432 -1.48 -8.05 13.12
N SER A 433 -1.93 -9.00 12.31
CA SER A 433 -1.11 -10.09 11.80
C SER A 433 -1.35 -10.26 10.31
N ILE A 434 -0.29 -10.26 9.51
CA ILE A 434 -0.39 -10.43 8.06
C ILE A 434 0.42 -11.66 7.66
N PHE A 435 -0.26 -12.59 7.01
CA PHE A 435 0.32 -13.80 6.45
C PHE A 435 0.78 -13.51 5.02
N LEU A 436 2.02 -13.85 4.71
CA LEU A 436 2.58 -13.60 3.38
C LEU A 436 3.51 -14.73 2.94
N PRO A 437 3.63 -14.97 1.63
CA PRO A 437 4.61 -15.92 1.11
C PRO A 437 6.04 -15.41 1.35
N SER A 438 6.96 -16.31 1.68
CA SER A 438 8.39 -16.02 1.89
C SER A 438 9.09 -15.69 0.56
N VAL A 439 8.66 -14.60 -0.07
CA VAL A 439 9.25 -14.08 -1.31
C VAL A 439 10.14 -12.88 -0.95
N PRO A 440 11.42 -12.84 -1.39
CA PRO A 440 12.37 -11.83 -0.96
C PRO A 440 11.87 -10.39 -1.11
N VAL A 441 11.17 -10.07 -2.20
CA VAL A 441 10.63 -8.73 -2.41
C VAL A 441 9.58 -8.35 -1.36
N LEU A 442 8.70 -9.26 -0.96
CA LEU A 442 7.69 -8.99 0.08
C LEU A 442 8.30 -8.88 1.47
N LEU A 443 9.30 -9.74 1.77
CA LEU A 443 10.02 -9.68 3.05
C LEU A 443 10.78 -8.36 3.19
N ASN A 444 11.40 -7.88 2.12
CA ASN A 444 12.04 -6.57 2.10
C ASN A 444 11.03 -5.44 2.30
N LEU A 445 9.89 -5.48 1.61
CA LEU A 445 8.83 -4.47 1.78
C LEU A 445 8.25 -4.48 3.20
N ALA A 446 8.11 -5.65 3.82
CA ALA A 446 7.67 -5.77 5.21
C ALA A 446 8.70 -5.20 6.19
N GLY A 447 10.00 -5.48 5.98
CA GLY A 447 11.08 -4.93 6.80
C GLY A 447 11.28 -3.42 6.63
N GLU A 448 10.92 -2.88 5.46
CA GLU A 448 11.07 -1.45 5.13
C GLU A 448 9.82 -0.61 5.45
N LEU A 449 8.73 -1.25 5.91
CA LEU A 449 7.47 -0.54 6.20
C LEU A 449 7.64 0.56 7.24
N GLU A 450 8.60 0.40 8.15
CA GLU A 450 8.88 1.34 9.23
C GLU A 450 9.84 2.46 8.81
N LEU A 451 10.49 2.33 7.65
CA LEU A 451 11.37 3.35 7.09
C LEU A 451 10.53 4.35 6.29
N GLU A 452 10.71 5.62 6.56
CA GLU A 452 10.12 6.70 5.77
C GLU A 452 10.74 6.68 4.37
N ARG A 453 9.90 6.68 3.33
CA ARG A 453 10.34 6.72 1.94
C ARG A 453 9.76 7.91 1.23
N ASP A 454 10.65 8.63 0.57
CA ASP A 454 10.33 9.75 -0.31
C ASP A 454 10.34 9.31 -1.78
N HIS A 455 9.49 9.95 -2.60
CA HIS A 455 9.51 9.75 -4.04
C HIS A 455 10.78 10.33 -4.67
N ALA A 456 11.54 9.51 -5.40
CA ALA A 456 12.76 9.90 -6.09
C ALA A 456 12.56 9.96 -7.61
N LEU A 457 12.92 11.09 -8.25
CA LEU A 457 12.83 11.27 -9.70
C LEU A 457 14.01 10.62 -10.46
N ASP A 458 15.19 10.61 -9.86
CA ASP A 458 16.45 10.22 -10.51
C ASP A 458 16.99 8.93 -9.88
N ARG A 459 16.19 7.86 -9.78
CA ARG A 459 16.72 6.57 -9.33
C ARG A 459 17.71 6.05 -10.36
N PRO A 460 19.00 5.82 -10.01
CA PRO A 460 19.84 5.01 -10.85
C PRO A 460 19.21 3.63 -10.94
N SER A 461 18.88 3.18 -12.14
CA SER A 461 18.40 1.81 -12.35
C SER A 461 19.55 0.88 -11.92
N LYS A 462 19.42 0.27 -10.73
CA LYS A 462 20.39 -0.72 -10.21
C LYS A 462 20.31 -2.03 -11.00
N ASP A 463 19.21 -2.24 -11.66
CA ASP A 463 18.99 -3.35 -12.59
C ASP A 463 18.64 -2.68 -13.93
N GLY A 464 19.28 -3.11 -15.03
CA GLY A 464 19.12 -2.49 -16.35
C GLY A 464 17.67 -2.36 -16.82
N PRO A 465 17.41 -2.00 -18.10
CA PRO A 465 16.07 -1.64 -18.62
C PRO A 465 14.94 -2.65 -18.32
N GLU A 466 15.31 -3.86 -17.88
CA GLU A 466 14.36 -4.92 -17.50
C GLU A 466 13.68 -4.71 -16.11
N GLY A 467 14.28 -3.94 -15.20
CA GLY A 467 13.70 -3.65 -13.87
C GLY A 467 12.56 -2.64 -13.93
N GLU A 468 12.75 -1.56 -14.71
CA GLU A 468 11.72 -0.53 -14.92
C GLU A 468 10.51 -1.07 -15.72
N MET A 469 10.75 -1.90 -16.74
CA MET A 469 9.67 -2.51 -17.53
C MET A 469 8.75 -3.43 -16.69
N LEU A 470 9.25 -4.01 -15.61
CA LEU A 470 8.45 -4.91 -14.77
C LEU A 470 7.61 -4.16 -13.73
N ASP A 471 8.12 -3.06 -13.18
CA ASP A 471 7.35 -2.21 -12.27
C ASP A 471 6.26 -1.45 -13.04
N ASP A 472 6.56 -0.95 -14.24
CA ASP A 472 5.58 -0.31 -15.13
C ASP A 472 4.57 -1.31 -15.71
N ALA A 473 4.99 -2.53 -16.04
CA ALA A 473 4.10 -3.59 -16.49
C ALA A 473 3.19 -4.08 -15.35
N ALA A 474 3.71 -4.23 -14.13
CA ALA A 474 2.93 -4.62 -12.95
C ALA A 474 1.96 -3.52 -12.54
N LEU A 475 2.34 -2.24 -12.68
CA LEU A 475 1.45 -1.11 -12.43
C LEU A 475 0.42 -0.93 -13.55
N ALA A 476 0.83 -1.06 -14.80
CA ALA A 476 -0.09 -1.05 -15.95
C ALA A 476 -1.04 -2.24 -15.92
N GLU A 477 -0.58 -3.38 -15.40
CA GLU A 477 -1.41 -4.56 -15.18
C GLU A 477 -2.30 -4.41 -13.94
N ALA A 478 -1.82 -3.73 -12.89
CA ALA A 478 -2.64 -3.31 -11.75
C ALA A 478 -3.72 -2.29 -12.15
N ASN A 479 -3.47 -1.47 -13.17
CA ASN A 479 -4.40 -0.42 -13.65
C ASN A 479 -5.18 -0.85 -14.91
N ARG A 480 -4.86 -1.98 -15.54
CA ARG A 480 -5.70 -2.53 -16.61
C ARG A 480 -6.98 -3.07 -16.03
N GLU A 481 -8.09 -2.55 -16.54
CA GLU A 481 -9.41 -3.16 -16.39
C GLU A 481 -9.36 -4.63 -16.83
N GLU A 482 -9.70 -5.51 -15.98
CA GLU A 482 -10.17 -6.90 -15.96
C GLU A 482 -10.14 -7.82 -17.19
N LYS A 483 -9.54 -7.47 -18.29
CA LYS A 483 -9.37 -8.40 -19.42
C LYS A 483 -8.15 -9.32 -19.30
N ALA A 484 -7.40 -9.26 -18.20
CA ALA A 484 -6.09 -9.89 -18.08
C ALA A 484 -6.03 -11.18 -17.26
N SER A 485 -7.14 -11.82 -16.90
CA SER A 485 -7.07 -13.10 -16.19
C SER A 485 -6.61 -14.27 -17.06
N ASP A 486 -6.73 -14.17 -18.39
CA ASP A 486 -6.33 -15.25 -19.31
C ASP A 486 -4.86 -15.17 -19.77
N ASP A 487 -4.17 -14.04 -19.57
CA ASP A 487 -2.80 -13.80 -20.07
C ASP A 487 -1.69 -14.05 -19.03
N LEU A 488 -2.03 -14.33 -17.77
CA LEU A 488 -1.03 -14.64 -16.71
C LEU A 488 -0.49 -16.06 -16.82
N ASP A 489 -1.21 -16.95 -17.48
CA ASP A 489 -0.75 -18.26 -17.89
C ASP A 489 -0.13 -18.16 -19.29
N GLY A 490 1.15 -17.85 -19.38
CA GLY A 490 1.90 -18.06 -20.61
C GLY A 490 1.64 -19.49 -21.08
N PRO A 491 1.44 -19.74 -22.38
CA PRO A 491 1.07 -21.07 -22.88
C PRO A 491 2.08 -22.10 -22.39
N GLY A 492 1.64 -23.00 -21.49
CA GLY A 492 2.42 -24.12 -20.98
C GLY A 492 2.85 -24.11 -19.52
N PHE A 493 2.61 -23.01 -18.73
CA PHE A 493 2.82 -23.07 -17.28
C PHE A 493 1.69 -23.85 -16.61
N GLN A 494 2.04 -24.76 -15.71
CA GLN A 494 1.07 -25.53 -14.92
C GLN A 494 1.61 -25.72 -13.49
N ALA A 495 0.89 -25.18 -12.50
CA ALA A 495 1.11 -25.52 -11.10
C ALA A 495 0.77 -27.01 -10.89
N LEU A 496 1.64 -27.76 -10.23
CA LEU A 496 1.45 -29.20 -9.97
C LEU A 496 1.21 -29.46 -8.50
N GLU A 497 2.05 -28.88 -7.64
CA GLU A 497 1.98 -29.14 -6.21
C GLU A 497 2.60 -28.00 -5.42
N ALA A 498 2.01 -27.66 -4.27
CA ALA A 498 2.47 -26.61 -3.39
C ALA A 498 2.26 -27.04 -1.92
N GLN A 499 3.33 -27.34 -1.22
CA GLN A 499 3.28 -27.63 0.20
C GLN A 499 3.64 -26.37 0.99
N ALA A 500 3.01 -26.15 2.14
CA ALA A 500 3.30 -25.02 3.01
C ALA A 500 4.16 -25.43 4.20
N SER A 501 5.05 -24.54 4.61
CA SER A 501 5.79 -24.62 5.87
C SER A 501 5.86 -23.24 6.51
N PHE A 502 5.78 -23.18 7.84
CA PHE A 502 6.04 -21.94 8.58
C PHE A 502 7.52 -21.59 8.45
N ASP A 503 7.83 -20.32 8.15
CA ASP A 503 9.20 -19.87 7.99
C ASP A 503 9.64 -19.03 9.20
N HIS A 504 9.15 -17.81 9.33
CA HIS A 504 9.48 -16.92 10.44
C HIS A 504 8.43 -15.81 10.61
N VAL A 505 8.60 -15.05 11.70
CA VAL A 505 7.83 -13.83 11.96
C VAL A 505 8.76 -12.63 11.79
N LEU A 506 8.28 -11.59 11.10
CA LEU A 506 8.92 -10.28 11.02
C LEU A 506 8.15 -9.31 11.92
N PHE A 507 8.87 -8.60 12.77
CA PHE A 507 8.31 -7.59 13.65
C PHE A 507 9.42 -6.61 14.08
N ASP A 508 9.17 -5.31 14.00
CA ASP A 508 10.09 -4.24 14.43
C ASP A 508 11.54 -4.47 13.90
N GLY A 509 11.64 -4.73 12.58
CA GLY A 509 12.92 -5.01 11.92
C GLY A 509 13.61 -6.32 12.32
N GLY A 510 13.05 -7.07 13.27
CA GLY A 510 13.55 -8.36 13.75
C GLY A 510 12.89 -9.56 13.06
N GLN A 511 13.64 -10.67 12.98
CA GLN A 511 13.13 -11.97 12.51
C GLN A 511 13.07 -12.94 13.69
N PHE A 512 11.93 -13.62 13.86
CA PHE A 512 11.66 -14.54 14.96
C PHE A 512 11.11 -15.86 14.41
N GLY A 513 11.56 -16.98 14.94
CA GLY A 513 11.18 -18.31 14.49
C GLY A 513 12.39 -19.08 13.93
N THR A 514 12.30 -20.39 13.93
CA THR A 514 13.33 -21.30 13.43
C THR A 514 12.86 -22.10 12.22
N GLY A 515 11.68 -21.74 11.68
CA GLY A 515 10.98 -22.55 10.68
C GLY A 515 10.34 -23.80 11.26
N GLY A 516 9.43 -24.42 10.55
CA GLY A 516 8.77 -25.64 10.97
C GLY A 516 7.58 -26.05 10.11
N ASP A 517 7.03 -27.21 10.44
CA ASP A 517 5.86 -27.72 9.75
C ASP A 517 4.59 -26.93 10.10
N ILE A 518 3.63 -26.93 9.19
CA ILE A 518 2.29 -26.39 9.41
C ILE A 518 1.61 -27.17 10.54
N GLY A 519 1.04 -26.44 11.50
CA GLY A 519 0.45 -27.03 12.71
C GLY A 519 1.48 -27.48 13.75
N GLY A 520 2.76 -27.25 13.53
CA GLY A 520 3.82 -27.58 14.45
C GLY A 520 3.85 -26.67 15.69
N GLU A 521 4.68 -27.06 16.68
CA GLU A 521 4.81 -26.35 17.96
C GLU A 521 5.29 -24.90 17.76
N VAL A 522 6.28 -24.70 16.88
CA VAL A 522 6.85 -23.39 16.60
C VAL A 522 5.80 -22.44 16.02
N GLU A 523 5.08 -22.86 14.98
CA GLU A 523 4.00 -22.06 14.40
C GLU A 523 2.90 -21.77 15.44
N SER A 524 2.47 -22.80 16.17
CA SER A 524 1.40 -22.70 17.15
C SER A 524 1.69 -21.67 18.24
N ASP A 525 2.93 -21.58 18.70
CA ASP A 525 3.37 -20.60 19.69
C ASP A 525 3.28 -19.17 19.18
N PHE A 526 3.66 -18.92 17.92
CA PHE A 526 3.54 -17.59 17.32
C PHE A 526 2.08 -17.23 17.00
N LEU A 527 1.27 -18.19 16.58
CA LEU A 527 -0.18 -17.98 16.38
C LEU A 527 -0.92 -17.70 17.69
N ALA A 528 -0.42 -18.18 18.83
CA ALA A 528 -1.01 -18.00 20.15
C ALA A 528 -0.75 -16.63 20.80
N ILE A 529 -0.01 -15.72 20.16
CA ILE A 529 0.22 -14.36 20.67
C ILE A 529 -1.13 -13.64 20.89
N PRO A 530 -1.37 -12.99 22.04
CA PRO A 530 -2.61 -12.27 22.29
C PRO A 530 -2.91 -11.20 21.24
N GLY A 531 -4.19 -10.95 20.99
CA GLY A 531 -4.64 -9.89 20.07
C GLY A 531 -4.59 -8.47 20.66
N LEU A 532 -4.32 -8.37 21.98
CA LEU A 532 -4.09 -7.11 22.69
C LEU A 532 -2.75 -7.21 23.42
N MET A 533 -1.78 -6.40 22.99
CA MET A 533 -0.43 -6.35 23.55
C MET A 533 0.24 -5.05 23.13
N GLU A 534 0.93 -4.36 24.02
CA GLU A 534 1.74 -3.19 23.67
C GLU A 534 2.96 -3.62 22.83
N THR A 535 3.54 -2.68 22.07
CA THR A 535 4.65 -2.96 21.14
C THR A 535 5.84 -3.61 21.84
N ASP A 536 6.24 -3.06 23.00
CA ASP A 536 7.38 -3.57 23.78
C ASP A 536 7.10 -4.96 24.37
N GLU A 537 5.87 -5.19 24.81
CA GLU A 537 5.43 -6.50 25.30
C GLU A 537 5.47 -7.54 24.18
N MET A 538 5.02 -7.18 22.99
CA MET A 538 5.06 -8.05 21.82
C MET A 538 6.52 -8.37 21.43
N ALA A 539 7.39 -7.38 21.37
CA ALA A 539 8.82 -7.58 21.07
C ALA A 539 9.48 -8.51 22.13
N SER A 540 9.13 -8.36 23.40
CA SER A 540 9.60 -9.25 24.48
C SER A 540 9.08 -10.67 24.30
N ALA A 541 7.78 -10.82 24.05
CA ALA A 541 7.14 -12.12 23.89
C ALA A 541 7.70 -12.89 22.67
N LEU A 542 8.01 -12.19 21.57
CA LEU A 542 8.63 -12.78 20.39
C LEU A 542 10.05 -13.25 20.69
N ARG A 543 10.85 -12.43 21.39
CA ARG A 543 12.21 -12.80 21.82
C ARG A 543 12.23 -14.01 22.77
N ASP A 544 11.31 -14.06 23.71
CA ASP A 544 11.21 -15.16 24.67
C ASP A 544 10.86 -16.49 23.97
N ARG A 545 9.89 -16.46 23.01
CA ARG A 545 9.56 -17.63 22.18
C ARG A 545 10.76 -18.07 21.35
N GLN A 546 11.43 -17.13 20.68
CA GLN A 546 12.65 -17.40 19.93
C GLN A 546 13.72 -18.08 20.80
N ALA A 547 13.93 -17.58 22.02
CA ALA A 547 14.92 -18.16 22.95
C ALA A 547 14.55 -19.58 23.37
N VAL A 548 13.27 -19.88 23.57
CA VAL A 548 12.80 -21.24 23.89
C VAL A 548 13.07 -22.18 22.71
N HIS A 549 12.69 -21.80 21.49
CA HIS A 549 12.86 -22.63 20.30
C HIS A 549 14.35 -22.84 19.95
N LEU A 550 15.20 -21.84 20.11
CA LEU A 550 16.65 -21.98 19.92
C LEU A 550 17.26 -22.96 20.93
N ARG A 551 16.85 -22.92 22.20
CA ARG A 551 17.31 -23.88 23.22
C ARG A 551 16.85 -25.31 22.91
N ALA A 552 15.59 -25.48 22.48
CA ALA A 552 15.05 -26.76 22.06
C ALA A 552 15.76 -27.31 20.80
N GLY A 553 16.09 -26.42 19.84
CA GLY A 553 16.81 -26.76 18.61
C GLY A 553 18.26 -27.21 18.85
N HIS A 554 18.97 -26.63 19.82
CA HIS A 554 20.33 -27.09 20.20
C HIS A 554 20.34 -28.49 20.81
N GLY A 555 19.23 -28.92 21.42
CA GLY A 555 19.08 -30.30 21.90
C GLY A 555 18.78 -31.31 20.77
N ARG A 556 18.25 -30.87 19.64
CA ARG A 556 17.91 -31.71 18.47
C ARG A 556 18.99 -31.76 17.39
N ALA A 557 19.91 -30.82 17.33
CA ALA A 557 20.98 -30.76 16.32
C ALA A 557 22.00 -31.92 16.43
N ALA A 558 21.90 -32.77 17.45
CA ALA A 558 22.68 -34.01 17.57
C ALA A 558 22.01 -35.25 16.95
N ALA A 559 20.73 -35.15 16.49
CA ALA A 559 20.07 -36.20 15.74
C ALA A 559 19.95 -35.74 14.30
N ALA A 560 20.71 -36.34 13.40
CA ALA A 560 20.65 -36.12 11.96
C ALA A 560 19.20 -36.09 11.50
N VAL A 561 18.81 -35.01 10.84
CA VAL A 561 17.53 -34.90 10.12
C VAL A 561 17.49 -36.07 9.14
N PRO A 562 16.53 -37.01 9.24
CA PRO A 562 16.28 -37.96 8.16
C PRO A 562 15.87 -37.11 6.97
N GLY A 563 16.49 -37.36 5.80
CA GLY A 563 16.26 -36.59 4.59
C GLY A 563 14.79 -36.26 4.39
N GLU A 564 14.51 -35.00 4.08
CA GLU A 564 13.21 -34.59 3.56
C GLU A 564 12.75 -35.63 2.52
N PRO A 565 11.48 -35.98 2.46
CA PRO A 565 11.00 -36.88 1.43
C PRO A 565 11.28 -36.22 0.08
N GLY A 566 12.44 -36.56 -0.49
CA GLY A 566 12.76 -36.18 -1.85
C GLY A 566 11.67 -36.74 -2.73
N TRP A 567 11.11 -35.91 -3.57
CA TRP A 567 10.17 -36.32 -4.61
C TRP A 567 10.78 -37.51 -5.39
N ALA A 568 10.35 -38.72 -5.08
CA ALA A 568 10.84 -39.94 -5.71
C ALA A 568 10.11 -40.16 -7.06
N GLY A 569 10.26 -39.21 -7.99
CA GLY A 569 9.85 -39.34 -9.38
C GLY A 569 11.06 -39.03 -10.26
N SER A 570 11.44 -39.93 -11.13
CA SER A 570 12.64 -39.86 -11.97
C SER A 570 12.66 -38.70 -12.98
N ASP A 571 11.60 -37.92 -13.10
CA ASP A 571 11.43 -36.89 -14.13
C ASP A 571 11.39 -35.46 -13.61
N VAL A 572 11.48 -35.25 -12.27
CA VAL A 572 11.49 -33.91 -11.65
C VAL A 572 12.90 -33.36 -11.63
N VAL A 573 13.13 -32.25 -12.32
CA VAL A 573 14.43 -31.57 -12.37
C VAL A 573 14.48 -30.54 -11.23
N ASP A 574 15.43 -30.70 -10.30
CA ASP A 574 15.70 -29.67 -9.29
C ASP A 574 16.15 -28.38 -9.99
N HIS A 575 15.63 -27.23 -9.55
CA HIS A 575 16.01 -25.90 -10.05
C HIS A 575 17.53 -25.66 -10.04
N ARG A 576 18.23 -26.26 -9.08
CA ARG A 576 19.69 -26.22 -8.97
C ARG A 576 20.36 -26.89 -10.16
N GLU A 577 19.79 -27.97 -10.64
CA GLU A 577 20.28 -28.69 -11.82
C GLU A 577 20.09 -27.86 -13.10
N LEU A 578 18.93 -27.24 -13.32
CA LEU A 578 18.71 -26.31 -14.44
C LEU A 578 19.66 -25.12 -14.38
N THR A 579 19.86 -24.55 -13.21
CA THR A 579 20.80 -23.43 -13.03
C THR A 579 22.23 -23.87 -13.33
N ARG A 580 22.63 -25.08 -12.89
CA ARG A 580 23.93 -25.68 -13.20
C ARG A 580 24.12 -25.86 -14.70
N LEU A 581 23.15 -26.44 -15.38
CA LEU A 581 23.21 -26.68 -16.83
C LEU A 581 23.30 -25.37 -17.63
N ARG A 582 22.52 -24.35 -17.25
CA ARG A 582 22.59 -23.02 -17.89
C ARG A 582 23.94 -22.35 -17.69
N LYS A 583 24.49 -22.41 -16.46
CA LYS A 583 25.82 -21.87 -16.16
C LYS A 583 26.91 -22.58 -16.94
N GLU A 584 26.87 -23.92 -17.01
CA GLU A 584 27.80 -24.74 -17.77
C GLU A 584 27.75 -24.43 -19.27
N LEU A 585 26.52 -24.37 -19.85
CA LEU A 585 26.34 -24.00 -21.26
C LEU A 585 26.94 -22.62 -21.55
N ASN A 586 26.65 -21.62 -20.73
CA ASN A 586 27.17 -20.26 -20.94
C ASN A 586 28.70 -20.19 -20.82
N GLN A 587 29.31 -20.95 -19.92
CA GLN A 587 30.75 -21.06 -19.80
C GLN A 587 31.39 -21.67 -21.07
N LEU A 588 30.82 -22.75 -21.57
CA LEU A 588 31.28 -23.44 -22.79
C LEU A 588 31.10 -22.55 -24.03
N VAL A 589 29.94 -21.89 -24.16
CA VAL A 589 29.68 -20.96 -25.24
C VAL A 589 30.66 -19.77 -25.20
N SER A 590 30.93 -19.22 -24.05
CA SER A 590 31.93 -18.14 -23.89
C SER A 590 33.34 -18.58 -24.23
N ALA A 591 33.71 -19.81 -23.86
CA ALA A 591 35.00 -20.40 -24.23
C ALA A 591 35.10 -20.64 -25.73
N TRP A 592 34.04 -21.16 -26.36
CA TRP A 592 33.99 -21.38 -27.80
C TRP A 592 33.99 -20.08 -28.60
N ALA A 593 33.22 -19.07 -28.17
CA ALA A 593 33.17 -17.75 -28.77
C ALA A 593 34.56 -17.11 -28.84
N ARG A 594 35.34 -17.21 -27.76
CA ARG A 594 36.73 -16.75 -27.72
C ARG A 594 37.63 -17.53 -28.67
N ARG A 595 37.52 -18.86 -28.71
CA ARG A 595 38.36 -19.72 -29.55
C ARG A 595 38.07 -19.56 -31.03
N SER A 596 36.79 -19.38 -31.41
CA SER A 596 36.33 -19.28 -32.79
C SER A 596 36.23 -17.85 -33.29
N SER A 597 36.53 -16.85 -32.45
CA SER A 597 36.32 -15.41 -32.73
C SER A 597 34.90 -15.10 -33.22
N THR A 598 33.91 -15.85 -32.73
CA THR A 598 32.49 -15.73 -33.10
C THR A 598 31.74 -15.01 -31.99
N PRO A 599 30.87 -14.01 -32.27
CA PRO A 599 30.07 -13.37 -31.25
C PRO A 599 29.19 -14.36 -30.48
N HIS A 600 29.06 -14.17 -29.15
CA HIS A 600 28.33 -15.07 -28.23
C HIS A 600 26.90 -15.37 -28.70
N GLY A 601 26.15 -14.36 -29.15
CA GLY A 601 24.80 -14.51 -29.68
C GLY A 601 24.72 -15.40 -30.94
N VAL A 602 25.75 -15.36 -31.80
CA VAL A 602 25.81 -16.18 -33.01
C VAL A 602 26.05 -17.65 -32.65
N VAL A 603 26.83 -17.91 -31.59
CA VAL A 603 27.04 -19.28 -31.08
C VAL A 603 25.73 -19.87 -30.57
N HIS A 604 24.98 -19.11 -29.77
CA HIS A 604 23.65 -19.54 -29.32
C HIS A 604 22.64 -19.73 -30.46
N SER A 605 22.68 -18.89 -31.48
CA SER A 605 21.84 -19.04 -32.67
C SER A 605 22.15 -20.33 -33.43
N ARG A 606 23.45 -20.67 -33.59
CA ARG A 606 23.86 -21.94 -34.21
C ARG A 606 23.44 -23.15 -33.38
N LEU A 607 23.53 -23.07 -32.06
CA LEU A 607 23.07 -24.15 -31.16
C LEU A 607 21.57 -24.38 -31.32
N ARG A 608 20.78 -23.30 -31.39
CA ARG A 608 19.33 -23.42 -31.62
C ARG A 608 19.00 -24.03 -32.98
N GLN A 609 19.73 -23.69 -34.02
CA GLN A 609 19.56 -24.28 -35.35
C GLN A 609 19.87 -25.79 -35.37
N HIS A 610 20.82 -26.23 -34.54
CA HIS A 610 21.26 -27.62 -34.50
C HIS A 610 20.41 -28.50 -33.58
N SER A 611 20.11 -27.98 -32.37
CA SER A 611 19.44 -28.76 -31.33
C SER A 611 17.95 -28.41 -31.19
N GLY A 612 17.48 -27.41 -31.94
CA GLY A 612 16.10 -26.93 -31.82
C GLY A 612 15.82 -26.18 -30.49
N GLY A 613 14.54 -25.89 -30.26
CA GLY A 613 14.03 -25.37 -29.02
C GLY A 613 14.19 -23.86 -28.81
N PRO A 614 13.68 -23.33 -27.70
CA PRO A 614 13.61 -21.90 -27.38
C PRO A 614 14.97 -21.32 -26.96
N GLU A 615 15.00 -20.07 -26.55
CA GLU A 615 16.17 -19.41 -25.95
C GLU A 615 16.59 -20.10 -24.64
N VAL A 616 17.85 -19.87 -24.20
CA VAL A 616 18.43 -20.56 -23.04
C VAL A 616 17.60 -20.41 -21.75
N PRO A 617 16.99 -19.25 -21.44
CA PRO A 617 16.14 -19.13 -20.27
C PRO A 617 14.88 -20.01 -20.31
N LEU A 618 14.38 -20.31 -21.51
CA LEU A 618 13.17 -21.10 -21.76
C LEU A 618 13.46 -22.55 -22.15
N ALA A 619 14.74 -22.94 -22.28
CA ALA A 619 15.14 -24.28 -22.68
C ALA A 619 15.03 -25.27 -21.52
N ASN A 620 14.56 -26.49 -21.80
CA ASN A 620 14.45 -27.59 -20.84
C ASN A 620 15.80 -28.26 -20.56
N ALA A 621 15.85 -29.15 -19.55
CA ALA A 621 17.07 -29.83 -19.13
C ALA A 621 17.69 -30.68 -20.26
N GLU A 622 16.85 -31.35 -21.03
CA GLU A 622 17.27 -32.19 -22.16
C GLU A 622 17.88 -31.33 -23.27
N GLN A 623 17.22 -30.22 -23.62
CA GLN A 623 17.72 -29.25 -24.61
C GLN A 623 19.04 -28.61 -24.18
N LEU A 624 19.16 -28.23 -22.91
CA LEU A 624 20.41 -27.69 -22.35
C LEU A 624 21.53 -28.70 -22.41
N THR A 625 21.27 -29.95 -22.02
CA THR A 625 22.23 -31.07 -22.06
C THR A 625 22.66 -31.37 -23.51
N SER A 626 21.71 -31.40 -24.45
CA SER A 626 21.99 -31.55 -25.86
C SER A 626 22.90 -30.43 -26.41
N ARG A 627 22.62 -29.18 -26.06
CA ARG A 627 23.43 -28.02 -26.46
C ARG A 627 24.82 -28.05 -25.83
N ILE A 628 24.95 -28.47 -24.57
CA ILE A 628 26.24 -28.67 -23.90
C ILE A 628 27.06 -29.72 -24.64
N ALA A 629 26.45 -30.86 -24.96
CA ALA A 629 27.10 -31.93 -25.73
C ALA A 629 27.56 -31.43 -27.11
N GLN A 630 26.75 -30.66 -27.79
CA GLN A 630 27.08 -30.10 -29.12
C GLN A 630 28.28 -29.11 -29.03
N VAL A 631 28.31 -28.20 -28.04
CA VAL A 631 29.47 -27.30 -27.87
C VAL A 631 30.72 -28.11 -27.55
N ARG A 632 30.63 -29.14 -26.70
CA ARG A 632 31.76 -30.05 -26.42
C ARG A 632 32.27 -30.74 -27.66
N ASN A 633 31.34 -31.22 -28.56
CA ASN A 633 31.69 -31.82 -29.84
C ASN A 633 32.46 -30.83 -30.73
N TRP A 634 32.07 -29.56 -30.78
CA TRP A 634 32.81 -28.54 -31.52
C TRP A 634 34.23 -28.36 -30.99
N PHE A 635 34.46 -28.45 -29.68
CA PHE A 635 35.81 -28.40 -29.09
C PHE A 635 36.71 -29.55 -29.56
N VAL A 636 36.14 -30.73 -29.83
CA VAL A 636 36.85 -31.95 -30.25
C VAL A 636 36.92 -32.06 -31.79
N GLY A 637 36.41 -31.06 -32.53
CA GLY A 637 36.42 -31.06 -34.00
C GLY A 637 35.44 -32.02 -34.65
N ARG A 638 34.42 -32.49 -33.94
CA ARG A 638 33.28 -33.25 -34.46
C ARG A 638 32.15 -32.25 -34.76
N THR A 639 31.90 -32.04 -36.05
CA THR A 639 30.78 -31.19 -36.55
C THR A 639 29.46 -31.97 -36.58
#